data_b6a7c40060e3cacaa4374c09ac65cc62
#
_entry.id   b6a7c40060e3cacaa4374c09ac65cc62
#
_cell.length_a   1.000
_cell.length_b   1.000
_cell.length_c   1.000
_cell.angle_alpha   90.00
_cell.angle_beta   90.00
_cell.angle_gamma   90.00
#
_symmetry.space_group_name_H-M   'P 1'
#
loop_
_entity.id
_entity.type
_entity.pdbx_description
1 polymer ?
#
loop_
_entity_poly.entity_id
_entity_poly.type
_entity_poly.pdbx_seq_one_letter_code
_entity_poly.pdbx_strand_id
1 'polypeptide(L)'
;MPGTPRRSGALRRLPGRAARAVCALAVSCLALVAPATAHADTGTPPVQQIAVDSAGTGRVFDGIGAISGGGGTSRLLVDYPEPERSRILDYLFKPGYGASLQILKVEIGSDTNSSNGAEPSHMRTPTQVDCDLGYEWWLMEQAHKRNPQIRFYGLEWGAPGWFDGGFWSQDNIDYLMQWLGCAQQHDLHINYLGGWNEKGWDAAWYGKLKAALVRHGHGDVKVVAADNAGWQVATDMKNNPAFDAATDVVGIHYPCSAVHCSSSPDALSLDKPLFASESGWNNYLTGATRLAAEMNHEYVDSRITAFINWPAAYAWYPTVQMQGSGLLQANEPWSGHYDLGPTLWTIAQTAQFTRPGWSYVDSASGYLDGGGTYVTLRSPGPRPAYTTVFETTGASAPQNVSVTPTGKLPRGALHRWTTTLESTDPADWFVRGHDVSPDAKGGHGITLQPGTVTTLTTMSGGKGRAAASAPRARTMALPYRDTFDGYRTAATPRYVSDMEGAFQVAPCSTAPQAASGSRGTGRCLRQSITTPPTKWSRVAAPLTLSGDSRWTDYTVSSKVMIDHTGTASLLGRVVNQLNNVGTGRVNAWQGYYLKLSDAGTWSLEVLAPDKTTRVLASGSLSSPGADTWHRLSLGFSGQTITARIDGTEVAQVSDTTYDHGQVGLGLDSYTTSQFDDLTVVAAQHASASISGPYQSID
;
A
#
# COMPACT_ATOMS: atom_id res chain seq x y z
N MET A 1 -6.12 27.67 43.12
CA MET A 1 -5.67 27.76 44.53
C MET A 1 -6.61 26.97 45.39
N PRO A 2 -6.14 26.29 46.45
CA PRO A 2 -4.86 25.59 46.72
C PRO A 2 -5.10 24.10 46.99
N GLY A 3 -4.26 23.19 47.18
CA GLY A 3 -2.87 23.06 47.63
C GLY A 3 -2.52 21.60 47.70
N THR A 4 -1.30 21.32 47.44
CA THR A 4 -0.57 20.06 47.71
C THR A 4 -0.35 19.82 49.21
N PRO A 5 0.01 18.61 49.71
CA PRO A 5 1.45 18.43 49.89
C PRO A 5 2.03 17.04 49.62
N ARG A 6 3.34 17.09 49.39
CA ARG A 6 4.38 16.04 49.33
C ARG A 6 4.59 15.29 50.65
N ARG A 7 5.13 14.05 50.53
CA ARG A 7 6.26 13.45 51.32
C ARG A 7 6.69 12.16 50.62
N SER A 8 7.83 11.96 50.03
CA SER A 8 9.28 11.78 50.45
C SER A 8 9.53 10.68 51.51
N GLY A 9 10.41 9.76 51.11
CA GLY A 9 11.10 8.77 51.98
C GLY A 9 11.61 7.61 51.12
N ALA A 10 12.75 7.62 50.57
CA ALA A 10 14.15 7.41 50.85
C ALA A 10 14.53 5.95 51.19
N LEU A 11 15.23 5.34 50.25
CA LEU A 11 16.43 4.47 50.33
C LEU A 11 16.78 3.69 51.60
N ARG A 12 17.04 2.39 51.48
CA ARG A 12 18.25 1.77 51.99
C ARG A 12 18.65 0.51 51.24
N ARG A 13 19.90 0.52 50.77
CA ARG A 13 20.70 -0.62 50.28
C ARG A 13 21.42 -1.30 51.45
N LEU A 14 21.81 -2.55 51.19
CA LEU A 14 23.11 -3.25 51.51
C LEU A 14 22.94 -4.60 52.25
N PRO A 15 23.94 -5.47 52.32
CA PRO A 15 24.42 -6.42 51.32
C PRO A 15 24.67 -7.87 51.84
N GLY A 16 24.81 -8.79 50.89
CA GLY A 16 25.88 -9.77 50.78
C GLY A 16 26.13 -10.89 51.83
N ARG A 17 26.62 -11.98 51.24
CA ARG A 17 27.45 -13.12 51.70
C ARG A 17 26.72 -14.39 52.14
N ALA A 18 26.77 -15.42 51.31
CA ALA A 18 27.80 -16.47 51.16
C ALA A 18 27.77 -17.57 52.24
N ALA A 19 27.62 -18.78 51.78
CA ALA A 19 28.38 -19.99 52.08
C ALA A 19 27.77 -21.06 52.98
N ARG A 20 27.84 -22.24 52.46
CA ARG A 20 28.28 -23.56 53.01
C ARG A 20 27.24 -24.63 53.28
N ALA A 21 27.55 -25.70 52.60
CA ALA A 21 27.12 -27.07 52.66
C ALA A 21 27.00 -27.70 54.07
N VAL A 22 26.02 -28.58 54.22
CA VAL A 22 26.11 -29.73 55.13
C VAL A 22 25.46 -30.92 54.48
N CYS A 23 26.23 -32.00 54.35
CA CYS A 23 25.78 -33.37 54.03
C CYS A 23 24.97 -33.96 55.20
N ALA A 24 23.88 -34.66 54.88
CA ALA A 24 23.36 -35.71 55.78
C ALA A 24 22.77 -36.87 54.97
N LEU A 25 23.24 -38.03 55.26
CA LEU A 25 22.80 -39.35 54.77
C LEU A 25 21.32 -39.62 55.08
N ALA A 26 20.61 -40.23 54.14
CA ALA A 26 19.46 -41.03 54.47
C ALA A 26 19.22 -42.13 53.42
N VAL A 27 19.43 -43.31 53.84
CA VAL A 27 18.81 -44.63 53.66
C VAL A 27 18.02 -44.87 52.36
N SER A 28 18.55 -45.78 51.57
CA SER A 28 17.97 -46.41 50.41
C SER A 28 16.75 -47.31 50.77
N CYS A 29 15.59 -46.99 50.18
CA CYS A 29 14.54 -48.01 49.94
C CYS A 29 14.48 -48.26 48.42
N LEU A 30 15.02 -49.40 47.99
CA LEU A 30 14.77 -49.89 46.62
C LEU A 30 13.30 -50.33 46.52
N ALA A 31 12.50 -49.51 45.83
CA ALA A 31 11.26 -49.99 45.23
C ALA A 31 11.57 -50.27 43.76
N LEU A 32 11.47 -51.52 43.38
CA LEU A 32 11.47 -51.94 41.98
C LEU A 32 10.25 -51.33 41.29
N VAL A 33 10.47 -50.26 40.54
CA VAL A 33 9.52 -49.73 39.56
C VAL A 33 9.85 -50.46 38.26
N ALA A 34 8.98 -51.38 37.86
CA ALA A 34 9.00 -51.92 36.51
C ALA A 34 8.83 -50.78 35.52
N PRO A 35 9.56 -50.75 34.37
CA PRO A 35 9.30 -49.79 33.35
C PRO A 35 7.91 -50.04 32.78
N ALA A 36 6.99 -49.09 33.01
CA ALA A 36 5.77 -49.02 32.24
C ALA A 36 6.21 -48.72 30.79
N THR A 37 6.20 -49.73 29.96
CA THR A 37 6.24 -49.52 28.50
C THR A 37 5.02 -48.73 28.16
N ALA A 38 5.21 -47.39 27.97
CA ALA A 38 4.23 -46.58 27.28
C ALA A 38 4.13 -47.16 25.87
N HIS A 39 3.09 -47.93 25.63
CA HIS A 39 2.67 -48.23 24.28
C HIS A 39 2.32 -46.86 23.68
N ALA A 40 3.18 -46.36 22.81
CA ALA A 40 2.79 -45.33 21.87
C ALA A 40 1.62 -45.94 21.08
N ASP A 41 0.43 -45.44 21.35
CA ASP A 41 -0.76 -45.76 20.57
C ASP A 41 -0.46 -45.31 19.11
N THR A 42 -0.10 -46.27 18.26
CA THR A 42 0.12 -46.08 16.84
C THR A 42 -1.20 -45.93 16.09
N GLY A 43 -2.22 -45.43 16.78
CA GLY A 43 -3.51 -45.14 16.16
C GLY A 43 -3.30 -44.09 15.06
N THR A 44 -3.79 -44.36 13.88
CA THR A 44 -3.88 -43.38 12.80
C THR A 44 -4.48 -42.10 13.37
N PRO A 45 -3.86 -40.91 13.19
CA PRO A 45 -4.43 -39.66 13.69
C PRO A 45 -5.91 -39.55 13.32
N PRO A 46 -6.78 -39.11 14.23
CA PRO A 46 -8.21 -38.98 13.96
C PRO A 46 -8.45 -38.14 12.70
N VAL A 47 -9.45 -38.53 11.91
CA VAL A 47 -9.80 -37.82 10.66
C VAL A 47 -10.99 -36.91 10.97
N GLN A 48 -10.79 -35.61 10.93
CA GLN A 48 -11.90 -34.65 11.05
C GLN A 48 -12.83 -34.73 9.84
N GLN A 49 -14.11 -34.98 10.10
CA GLN A 49 -15.14 -35.10 9.06
C GLN A 49 -15.82 -33.78 8.79
N ILE A 50 -15.80 -33.31 7.55
CA ILE A 50 -16.41 -32.05 7.13
C ILE A 50 -17.49 -32.36 6.09
N ALA A 51 -18.75 -32.23 6.49
CA ALA A 51 -19.88 -32.43 5.59
C ALA A 51 -20.23 -31.10 4.91
N VAL A 52 -20.12 -31.06 3.58
CA VAL A 52 -20.49 -29.88 2.78
C VAL A 52 -21.92 -30.06 2.28
N ASP A 53 -22.87 -29.35 2.87
CA ASP A 53 -24.27 -29.45 2.47
C ASP A 53 -24.62 -28.37 1.42
N SER A 54 -25.22 -28.83 0.31
CA SER A 54 -25.73 -27.91 -0.73
C SER A 54 -26.84 -26.96 -0.26
N ALA A 55 -27.55 -27.33 0.82
CA ALA A 55 -28.59 -26.50 1.45
C ALA A 55 -28.03 -25.53 2.51
N GLY A 56 -26.73 -25.62 2.84
CA GLY A 56 -26.07 -24.70 3.77
C GLY A 56 -26.29 -23.25 3.36
N THR A 57 -26.77 -22.43 4.29
CA THR A 57 -27.13 -21.02 4.07
C THR A 57 -26.17 -20.14 4.86
N GLY A 58 -25.05 -19.79 4.27
CA GLY A 58 -24.17 -18.74 4.75
C GLY A 58 -24.46 -17.40 4.06
N ARG A 59 -23.68 -16.38 4.40
CA ARG A 59 -23.73 -15.07 3.74
C ARG A 59 -23.26 -15.19 2.28
N VAL A 60 -23.69 -14.24 1.46
CA VAL A 60 -23.19 -14.11 0.08
C VAL A 60 -21.75 -13.57 0.15
N PHE A 61 -20.88 -14.18 -0.62
CA PHE A 61 -19.50 -13.77 -0.81
C PHE A 61 -19.44 -12.60 -1.80
N ASP A 62 -18.87 -11.47 -1.38
CA ASP A 62 -18.77 -10.27 -2.20
C ASP A 62 -17.45 -10.18 -2.97
N GLY A 63 -16.40 -10.84 -2.51
CA GLY A 63 -15.16 -10.94 -3.26
C GLY A 63 -13.88 -10.74 -2.45
N ILE A 64 -12.77 -11.04 -3.12
CA ILE A 64 -11.42 -10.72 -2.66
C ILE A 64 -10.88 -9.57 -3.49
N GLY A 65 -10.39 -8.54 -2.83
CA GLY A 65 -9.88 -7.34 -3.46
C GLY A 65 -8.55 -6.86 -2.93
N ALA A 66 -8.09 -5.77 -3.53
CA ALA A 66 -6.96 -5.01 -3.00
C ALA A 66 -7.11 -3.52 -3.31
N ILE A 67 -6.33 -2.70 -2.62
CA ILE A 67 -6.38 -1.24 -2.66
C ILE A 67 -5.22 -0.70 -3.50
N SER A 68 -5.51 0.20 -4.44
CA SER A 68 -4.59 1.20 -4.94
C SER A 68 -5.01 2.52 -4.31
N GLY A 69 -4.28 2.98 -3.31
CA GLY A 69 -4.64 4.13 -2.49
C GLY A 69 -3.87 4.12 -1.18
N GLY A 70 -3.96 5.19 -0.43
CA GLY A 70 -2.99 5.59 0.56
C GLY A 70 -1.82 6.31 -0.11
N GLY A 71 -2.13 7.08 -1.17
CA GLY A 71 -1.20 7.82 -2.02
C GLY A 71 -0.67 7.02 -3.20
N GLY A 72 0.56 7.25 -3.57
CA GLY A 72 1.20 6.72 -4.76
C GLY A 72 1.51 5.22 -4.75
N THR A 73 0.67 4.37 -4.12
CA THR A 73 0.96 2.94 -3.91
C THR A 73 1.12 2.13 -5.18
N SER A 74 0.49 2.54 -6.28
CA SER A 74 0.65 1.93 -7.62
C SER A 74 1.30 2.87 -8.63
N ARG A 75 1.82 4.04 -8.20
CA ARG A 75 2.31 5.09 -9.11
C ARG A 75 3.39 4.61 -10.08
N LEU A 76 4.36 3.85 -9.60
CA LEU A 76 5.47 3.41 -10.45
C LEU A 76 5.09 2.33 -11.47
N LEU A 77 3.90 1.69 -11.33
CA LEU A 77 3.43 0.70 -12.32
C LEU A 77 3.24 1.31 -13.71
N VAL A 78 2.80 2.58 -13.78
CA VAL A 78 2.61 3.29 -15.06
C VAL A 78 3.90 3.35 -15.87
N ASP A 79 5.04 3.45 -15.19
CA ASP A 79 6.36 3.67 -15.78
C ASP A 79 7.09 2.39 -16.18
N TYR A 80 6.51 1.23 -15.85
CA TYR A 80 7.11 -0.06 -16.24
C TYR A 80 7.13 -0.25 -17.75
N PRO A 81 8.22 -0.84 -18.29
CA PRO A 81 8.28 -1.20 -19.70
C PRO A 81 7.36 -2.39 -20.00
N GLU A 82 6.95 -2.53 -21.25
CA GLU A 82 6.39 -3.78 -21.76
C GLU A 82 7.50 -4.77 -22.13
N PRO A 83 7.31 -6.07 -21.90
CA PRO A 83 6.07 -6.72 -21.45
C PRO A 83 5.91 -6.86 -19.92
N GLU A 84 6.84 -6.34 -19.13
CA GLU A 84 6.85 -6.53 -17.67
C GLU A 84 5.61 -5.89 -17.03
N ARG A 85 5.21 -4.71 -17.46
CA ARG A 85 3.99 -4.05 -17.01
C ARG A 85 2.76 -4.92 -17.19
N SER A 86 2.58 -5.48 -18.39
CA SER A 86 1.47 -6.38 -18.67
C SER A 86 1.49 -7.63 -17.80
N ARG A 87 2.68 -8.20 -17.52
CA ARG A 87 2.83 -9.37 -16.64
C ARG A 87 2.43 -9.05 -15.20
N ILE A 88 2.88 -7.92 -14.65
CA ILE A 88 2.52 -7.47 -13.30
C ILE A 88 1.01 -7.33 -13.18
N LEU A 89 0.38 -6.64 -14.14
CA LEU A 89 -1.06 -6.42 -14.15
C LEU A 89 -1.85 -7.74 -14.35
N ASP A 90 -1.32 -8.69 -15.13
CA ASP A 90 -1.90 -10.02 -15.25
C ASP A 90 -1.87 -10.79 -13.92
N TYR A 91 -0.76 -10.70 -13.15
CA TYR A 91 -0.68 -11.28 -11.81
C TYR A 91 -1.71 -10.72 -10.84
N LEU A 92 -2.05 -9.45 -10.97
CA LEU A 92 -3.06 -8.83 -10.09
C LEU A 92 -4.49 -9.15 -10.53
N PHE A 93 -4.83 -8.97 -11.82
CA PHE A 93 -6.22 -8.84 -12.26
C PHE A 93 -6.76 -9.95 -13.14
N LYS A 94 -5.91 -10.74 -13.80
CA LYS A 94 -6.38 -11.73 -14.79
C LYS A 94 -7.08 -12.89 -14.10
N PRO A 95 -8.35 -13.21 -14.47
CA PRO A 95 -9.10 -14.30 -13.88
C PRO A 95 -8.40 -15.67 -14.04
N GLY A 96 -8.32 -16.45 -12.97
CA GLY A 96 -7.67 -17.76 -12.97
C GLY A 96 -6.15 -17.70 -13.13
N TYR A 97 -5.53 -16.55 -12.78
CA TYR A 97 -4.10 -16.32 -12.86
C TYR A 97 -3.64 -15.37 -11.75
N GLY A 98 -2.50 -15.66 -11.08
CA GLY A 98 -2.01 -14.81 -9.99
C GLY A 98 -3.03 -14.61 -8.88
N ALA A 99 -3.12 -13.41 -8.35
CA ALA A 99 -4.10 -13.03 -7.32
C ALA A 99 -5.55 -13.10 -7.81
N SER A 100 -5.78 -12.90 -9.12
CA SER A 100 -7.15 -12.94 -9.69
C SER A 100 -8.14 -12.04 -8.94
N LEU A 101 -7.73 -10.79 -8.65
CA LEU A 101 -8.52 -9.85 -7.87
C LEU A 101 -9.91 -9.62 -8.46
N GLN A 102 -10.91 -9.55 -7.58
CA GLN A 102 -12.32 -9.42 -7.91
C GLN A 102 -12.87 -8.04 -7.56
N ILE A 103 -12.17 -7.31 -6.68
CA ILE A 103 -12.45 -5.93 -6.29
C ILE A 103 -11.14 -5.14 -6.39
N LEU A 104 -11.20 -3.94 -6.98
CA LEU A 104 -10.14 -2.94 -6.89
C LEU A 104 -10.70 -1.70 -6.21
N LYS A 105 -10.22 -1.41 -5.01
CA LYS A 105 -10.50 -0.17 -4.30
C LYS A 105 -9.44 0.85 -4.70
N VAL A 106 -9.86 2.05 -5.09
CA VAL A 106 -8.98 3.13 -5.54
C VAL A 106 -9.16 4.39 -4.72
N GLU A 107 -8.10 5.16 -4.59
CA GLU A 107 -8.16 6.50 -4.01
C GLU A 107 -8.78 7.48 -4.99
N ILE A 108 -9.77 8.23 -4.54
CA ILE A 108 -10.26 9.43 -5.21
C ILE A 108 -9.29 10.56 -4.83
N GLY A 109 -8.54 11.05 -5.80
CA GLY A 109 -7.41 11.96 -5.58
C GLY A 109 -7.79 13.28 -4.92
N SER A 110 -6.87 13.87 -4.19
CA SER A 110 -7.07 15.13 -3.45
C SER A 110 -5.84 16.03 -3.43
N ASP A 111 -4.79 15.69 -4.19
CA ASP A 111 -3.51 16.40 -4.24
C ASP A 111 -2.79 16.47 -2.87
N THR A 112 -3.12 15.61 -1.91
CA THR A 112 -2.46 15.54 -0.59
C THR A 112 -1.94 14.15 -0.28
N ASN A 113 -0.92 14.08 0.57
CA ASN A 113 -0.35 12.81 1.03
C ASN A 113 -1.36 12.01 1.86
N SER A 114 -1.54 10.76 1.47
CA SER A 114 -2.42 9.82 2.15
C SER A 114 -1.69 8.55 2.64
N SER A 115 -0.42 8.61 2.84
CA SER A 115 0.62 7.72 3.39
C SER A 115 1.87 7.67 2.50
N ASN A 116 1.74 7.21 1.27
CA ASN A 116 2.88 6.91 0.38
C ASN A 116 2.95 7.86 -0.83
N GLY A 117 2.42 9.05 -0.69
CA GLY A 117 2.37 10.08 -1.73
C GLY A 117 0.99 10.68 -1.87
N ALA A 118 0.80 11.47 -2.92
CA ALA A 118 -0.43 12.15 -3.26
C ALA A 118 -1.00 11.61 -4.57
N GLU A 119 -2.31 11.37 -4.61
CA GLU A 119 -3.05 11.10 -5.84
C GLU A 119 -3.64 12.41 -6.37
N PRO A 120 -3.45 12.72 -7.67
CA PRO A 120 -3.98 13.94 -8.28
C PRO A 120 -5.49 14.03 -8.24
N SER A 121 -6.01 15.19 -7.84
CA SER A 121 -7.43 15.51 -7.90
C SER A 121 -7.89 15.74 -9.34
N HIS A 122 -9.04 15.19 -9.72
CA HIS A 122 -9.70 15.47 -11.00
C HIS A 122 -10.33 16.88 -11.06
N MET A 123 -10.46 17.56 -9.91
CA MET A 123 -10.96 18.94 -9.81
C MET A 123 -10.09 19.75 -8.85
N ARG A 124 -9.25 20.62 -9.38
CA ARG A 124 -8.41 21.53 -8.57
C ARG A 124 -9.08 22.84 -8.23
N THR A 125 -10.19 23.12 -8.87
CA THR A 125 -11.09 24.24 -8.59
C THR A 125 -12.54 23.79 -8.76
N PRO A 126 -13.53 24.50 -8.24
CA PRO A 126 -14.95 24.13 -8.39
C PRO A 126 -15.44 24.00 -9.82
N THR A 127 -14.71 24.57 -10.79
CA THR A 127 -15.15 24.66 -12.21
C THR A 127 -14.22 23.97 -13.20
N GLN A 128 -13.06 23.48 -12.77
CA GLN A 128 -12.11 22.79 -13.64
C GLN A 128 -12.16 21.31 -13.38
N VAL A 129 -12.73 20.57 -14.30
CA VAL A 129 -12.76 19.10 -14.30
C VAL A 129 -11.78 18.60 -15.35
N ASP A 130 -10.85 17.74 -14.97
CA ASP A 130 -9.96 17.03 -15.88
C ASP A 130 -9.96 15.54 -15.50
N CYS A 131 -10.69 14.75 -16.25
CA CYS A 131 -10.88 13.32 -16.01
C CYS A 131 -9.62 12.49 -16.33
N ASP A 132 -8.59 13.08 -16.92
CA ASP A 132 -7.33 12.41 -17.21
C ASP A 132 -6.25 12.61 -16.11
N LEU A 133 -6.56 13.34 -15.05
CA LEU A 133 -5.61 13.53 -13.94
C LEU A 133 -5.54 12.30 -13.05
N GLY A 134 -4.33 11.94 -12.66
CA GLY A 134 -4.04 10.78 -11.84
C GLY A 134 -3.78 9.50 -12.64
N TYR A 135 -3.28 8.48 -11.97
CA TYR A 135 -2.97 7.19 -12.58
C TYR A 135 -4.04 6.12 -12.28
N GLU A 136 -4.96 6.38 -11.35
CA GLU A 136 -5.99 5.41 -10.95
C GLU A 136 -6.97 5.11 -12.10
N TRP A 137 -7.27 6.09 -12.96
CA TRP A 137 -8.06 5.85 -14.18
C TRP A 137 -7.42 4.80 -15.06
N TRP A 138 -6.14 4.98 -15.37
CA TRP A 138 -5.37 4.01 -16.13
C TRP A 138 -5.36 2.62 -15.47
N LEU A 139 -5.18 2.57 -14.15
CA LEU A 139 -5.13 1.30 -13.42
C LEU A 139 -6.49 0.57 -13.47
N MET A 140 -7.60 1.29 -13.27
CA MET A 140 -8.94 0.74 -13.39
C MET A 140 -9.22 0.22 -14.80
N GLU A 141 -8.84 0.97 -15.85
CA GLU A 141 -8.95 0.52 -17.25
C GLU A 141 -8.15 -0.75 -17.50
N GLN A 142 -6.91 -0.83 -16.99
CA GLN A 142 -6.06 -2.02 -17.12
C GLN A 142 -6.64 -3.21 -16.38
N ALA A 143 -7.25 -3.00 -15.22
CA ALA A 143 -7.94 -4.02 -14.45
C ALA A 143 -9.20 -4.51 -15.18
N HIS A 144 -10.04 -3.60 -15.66
CA HIS A 144 -11.26 -3.91 -16.43
C HIS A 144 -10.96 -4.67 -17.73
N LYS A 145 -9.93 -4.25 -18.46
CA LYS A 145 -9.48 -4.93 -19.68
C LYS A 145 -9.11 -6.40 -19.44
N ARG A 146 -8.56 -6.74 -18.28
CA ARG A 146 -8.17 -8.12 -17.92
C ARG A 146 -9.30 -8.90 -17.28
N ASN A 147 -10.11 -8.21 -16.49
CA ASN A 147 -11.24 -8.78 -15.78
C ASN A 147 -12.48 -7.86 -15.93
N PRO A 148 -13.28 -8.05 -16.97
CA PRO A 148 -14.49 -7.22 -17.16
C PRO A 148 -15.54 -7.35 -16.05
N GLN A 149 -15.39 -8.32 -15.14
CA GLN A 149 -16.28 -8.50 -13.98
C GLN A 149 -15.72 -7.93 -12.69
N ILE A 150 -14.54 -7.28 -12.73
CA ILE A 150 -13.97 -6.64 -11.56
C ILE A 150 -14.88 -5.53 -11.04
N ARG A 151 -15.01 -5.42 -9.74
CA ARG A 151 -15.80 -4.39 -9.08
C ARG A 151 -14.90 -3.25 -8.64
N PHE A 152 -15.31 -2.02 -8.89
CA PHE A 152 -14.57 -0.83 -8.48
C PHE A 152 -15.19 -0.20 -7.25
N TYR A 153 -14.33 0.26 -6.34
CA TYR A 153 -14.70 0.90 -5.11
C TYR A 153 -13.87 2.19 -4.95
N GLY A 154 -14.51 3.37 -4.95
CA GLY A 154 -13.87 4.66 -4.73
C GLY A 154 -13.92 5.09 -3.26
N LEU A 155 -12.80 5.61 -2.73
CA LEU A 155 -12.72 6.16 -1.38
C LEU A 155 -11.79 7.39 -1.37
N GLU A 156 -12.10 8.38 -0.53
CA GLU A 156 -11.27 9.57 -0.33
C GLU A 156 -10.42 9.45 0.94
N TRP A 157 -9.15 9.85 0.87
CA TRP A 157 -8.28 10.04 2.04
C TRP A 157 -8.17 11.51 2.46
N GLY A 158 -8.30 12.42 1.53
CA GLY A 158 -8.31 13.86 1.72
C GLY A 158 -9.31 14.55 0.81
N ALA A 159 -9.30 15.86 0.78
CA ALA A 159 -10.15 16.63 -0.12
C ALA A 159 -9.41 17.84 -0.70
N PRO A 160 -9.73 18.26 -1.94
CA PRO A 160 -9.19 19.51 -2.50
C PRO A 160 -9.40 20.70 -1.59
N GLY A 161 -8.43 21.62 -1.57
CA GLY A 161 -8.45 22.77 -0.67
C GLY A 161 -9.54 23.82 -0.93
N TRP A 162 -10.27 23.69 -2.06
CA TRP A 162 -11.36 24.62 -2.40
C TRP A 162 -12.70 24.28 -1.77
N PHE A 163 -12.83 23.12 -1.06
CA PHE A 163 -14.09 22.76 -0.41
C PHE A 163 -14.45 23.79 0.68
N ASP A 164 -15.58 24.48 0.52
CA ASP A 164 -16.16 25.31 1.56
C ASP A 164 -16.99 24.47 2.54
N GLY A 165 -16.74 24.62 3.83
CA GLY A 165 -17.37 23.77 4.88
C GLY A 165 -16.66 22.44 5.16
N GLY A 166 -15.48 22.19 4.56
CA GLY A 166 -14.63 21.02 4.84
C GLY A 166 -15.11 19.75 4.18
N PHE A 167 -14.62 18.59 4.67
CA PHE A 167 -14.85 17.30 4.02
C PHE A 167 -16.35 16.92 3.93
N TRP A 168 -17.12 17.06 4.99
CA TRP A 168 -18.52 16.66 5.06
C TRP A 168 -19.47 17.71 4.48
N SER A 169 -19.06 18.41 3.41
CA SER A 169 -19.80 19.49 2.76
C SER A 169 -20.60 19.01 1.54
N GLN A 170 -21.36 19.93 0.93
CA GLN A 170 -22.01 19.71 -0.36
C GLN A 170 -20.96 19.67 -1.49
N ASP A 171 -19.88 20.46 -1.37
CA ASP A 171 -18.80 20.48 -2.37
C ASP A 171 -18.19 19.10 -2.57
N ASN A 172 -18.04 18.32 -1.47
CA ASN A 172 -17.58 16.95 -1.59
C ASN A 172 -18.59 16.07 -2.35
N ILE A 173 -19.87 16.18 -2.08
CA ILE A 173 -20.89 15.42 -2.81
C ILE A 173 -20.82 15.76 -4.30
N ASP A 174 -20.71 17.03 -4.66
CA ASP A 174 -20.62 17.48 -6.05
C ASP A 174 -19.33 16.99 -6.71
N TYR A 175 -18.21 17.00 -5.96
CA TYR A 175 -16.93 16.44 -6.36
C TYR A 175 -17.02 14.93 -6.69
N LEU A 176 -17.67 14.16 -5.83
CA LEU A 176 -17.91 12.74 -6.04
C LEU A 176 -18.82 12.47 -7.25
N MET A 177 -19.83 13.30 -7.49
CA MET A 177 -20.69 13.17 -8.69
C MET A 177 -19.88 13.43 -9.96
N GLN A 178 -18.96 14.40 -9.97
CA GLN A 178 -18.04 14.63 -11.08
C GLN A 178 -17.06 13.47 -11.28
N TRP A 179 -16.53 12.89 -10.20
CA TRP A 179 -15.67 11.72 -10.27
C TRP A 179 -16.37 10.52 -10.91
N LEU A 180 -17.65 10.27 -10.55
CA LEU A 180 -18.47 9.24 -11.19
C LEU A 180 -18.73 9.55 -12.66
N GLY A 181 -18.90 10.84 -13.01
CA GLY A 181 -18.98 11.30 -14.40
C GLY A 181 -17.69 11.04 -15.18
N CYS A 182 -16.52 11.25 -14.56
CA CYS A 182 -15.23 10.88 -15.14
C CYS A 182 -15.09 9.36 -15.33
N ALA A 183 -15.53 8.57 -14.38
CA ALA A 183 -15.52 7.11 -14.52
C ALA A 183 -16.32 6.66 -15.75
N GLN A 184 -17.49 7.28 -16.01
CA GLN A 184 -18.29 7.00 -17.20
C GLN A 184 -17.58 7.40 -18.50
N GLN A 185 -16.79 8.49 -18.51
CA GLN A 185 -15.99 8.89 -19.69
C GLN A 185 -14.88 7.87 -20.01
N HIS A 186 -14.38 7.15 -18.98
CA HIS A 186 -13.42 6.06 -19.10
C HIS A 186 -14.08 4.69 -19.34
N ASP A 187 -15.39 4.62 -19.62
CA ASP A 187 -16.17 3.38 -19.75
C ASP A 187 -16.06 2.46 -18.50
N LEU A 188 -15.93 3.06 -17.32
CA LEU A 188 -15.82 2.37 -16.04
C LEU A 188 -17.12 2.47 -15.25
N HIS A 189 -17.52 1.36 -14.63
CA HIS A 189 -18.67 1.28 -13.74
C HIS A 189 -18.22 1.15 -12.29
N ILE A 190 -18.55 2.13 -11.46
CA ILE A 190 -18.22 2.13 -10.03
C ILE A 190 -19.31 1.37 -9.27
N ASN A 191 -18.91 0.37 -8.49
CA ASN A 191 -19.85 -0.49 -7.75
C ASN A 191 -20.05 -0.02 -6.31
N TYR A 192 -19.01 0.57 -5.70
CA TYR A 192 -19.01 0.98 -4.30
C TYR A 192 -18.39 2.37 -4.15
N LEU A 193 -18.92 3.15 -3.22
CA LEU A 193 -18.41 4.48 -2.89
C LEU A 193 -18.44 4.68 -1.37
N GLY A 194 -17.30 5.04 -0.80
CA GLY A 194 -17.15 5.37 0.61
C GLY A 194 -17.14 6.87 0.88
N GLY A 195 -16.87 7.24 2.12
CA GLY A 195 -16.67 8.63 2.56
C GLY A 195 -15.18 8.94 2.82
N TRP A 196 -14.84 9.31 4.05
CA TRP A 196 -13.49 9.70 4.45
C TRP A 196 -12.75 8.55 5.14
N ASN A 197 -11.66 8.12 4.56
CA ASN A 197 -10.82 7.07 5.12
C ASN A 197 -10.35 7.41 6.54
N GLU A 198 -10.73 6.58 7.52
CA GLU A 198 -10.28 6.64 8.93
C GLU A 198 -10.47 8.00 9.65
N LYS A 199 -11.41 8.80 9.21
CA LYS A 199 -11.71 10.12 9.81
C LYS A 199 -13.13 10.22 10.38
N GLY A 200 -13.73 9.06 10.70
CA GLY A 200 -15.09 9.01 11.22
C GLY A 200 -16.16 9.08 10.13
N TRP A 201 -17.37 9.49 10.51
CA TRP A 201 -18.51 9.57 9.60
C TRP A 201 -19.49 10.66 10.02
N ASP A 202 -20.22 11.19 9.03
CA ASP A 202 -21.37 12.07 9.22
C ASP A 202 -22.62 11.41 8.63
N ALA A 203 -23.52 10.96 9.49
CA ALA A 203 -24.72 10.24 9.09
C ALA A 203 -25.64 11.07 8.16
N ALA A 204 -25.71 12.39 8.36
CA ALA A 204 -26.52 13.27 7.53
C ALA A 204 -25.90 13.46 6.14
N TRP A 205 -24.59 13.53 6.07
CA TRP A 205 -23.85 13.59 4.81
C TRP A 205 -24.07 12.31 3.98
N TYR A 206 -24.01 11.12 4.59
CA TYR A 206 -24.31 9.86 3.88
C TYR A 206 -25.73 9.85 3.31
N GLY A 207 -26.71 10.40 4.03
CA GLY A 207 -28.07 10.59 3.52
C GLY A 207 -28.14 11.48 2.28
N LYS A 208 -27.39 12.60 2.29
CA LYS A 208 -27.28 13.51 1.14
C LYS A 208 -26.55 12.85 -0.05
N LEU A 209 -25.45 12.11 0.21
CA LEU A 209 -24.73 11.35 -0.80
C LEU A 209 -25.65 10.34 -1.50
N LYS A 210 -26.40 9.52 -0.73
CA LYS A 210 -27.34 8.53 -1.30
C LYS A 210 -28.39 9.19 -2.17
N ALA A 211 -28.93 10.32 -1.71
CA ALA A 211 -29.91 11.10 -2.49
C ALA A 211 -29.29 11.71 -3.76
N ALA A 212 -28.02 12.16 -3.73
CA ALA A 212 -27.32 12.67 -4.88
C ALA A 212 -27.06 11.57 -5.92
N LEU A 213 -26.59 10.40 -5.50
CA LEU A 213 -26.41 9.24 -6.38
C LEU A 213 -27.69 8.93 -7.17
N VAL A 214 -28.83 8.87 -6.50
CA VAL A 214 -30.13 8.63 -7.18
C VAL A 214 -30.48 9.75 -8.15
N ARG A 215 -30.31 11.02 -7.77
CA ARG A 215 -30.63 12.16 -8.63
C ARG A 215 -29.76 12.24 -9.89
N HIS A 216 -28.50 11.83 -9.79
CA HIS A 216 -27.53 11.87 -10.88
C HIS A 216 -27.46 10.58 -11.71
N GLY A 217 -28.36 9.62 -11.45
CA GLY A 217 -28.44 8.38 -12.24
C GLY A 217 -27.46 7.29 -11.83
N HIS A 218 -26.84 7.41 -10.66
CA HIS A 218 -25.91 6.45 -10.07
C HIS A 218 -26.55 5.66 -8.91
N GLY A 219 -27.85 5.44 -8.92
CA GLY A 219 -28.57 4.80 -7.83
C GLY A 219 -28.21 3.34 -7.57
N ASP A 220 -27.51 2.69 -8.48
CA ASP A 220 -26.95 1.34 -8.40
C ASP A 220 -25.59 1.29 -7.65
N VAL A 221 -24.90 2.42 -7.50
CA VAL A 221 -23.69 2.54 -6.69
C VAL A 221 -24.03 2.31 -5.20
N LYS A 222 -23.36 1.37 -4.59
CA LYS A 222 -23.57 1.01 -3.19
C LYS A 222 -22.72 1.89 -2.29
N VAL A 223 -23.38 2.51 -1.31
CA VAL A 223 -22.72 3.33 -0.30
C VAL A 223 -22.13 2.45 0.78
N VAL A 224 -20.83 2.60 1.04
CA VAL A 224 -20.09 1.92 2.11
C VAL A 224 -19.81 2.91 3.24
N ALA A 225 -20.14 2.55 4.48
CA ALA A 225 -19.75 3.28 5.67
C ALA A 225 -19.21 2.33 6.75
N ALA A 226 -18.16 2.75 7.51
CA ALA A 226 -17.54 4.07 7.41
C ALA A 226 -16.05 4.03 6.96
N ASP A 227 -15.47 2.90 6.56
CA ASP A 227 -14.04 2.78 6.28
C ASP A 227 -13.18 3.24 7.47
N ASN A 228 -13.50 2.75 8.65
CA ASN A 228 -12.88 3.13 9.90
C ASN A 228 -12.70 1.90 10.81
N ALA A 229 -11.79 1.98 11.75
CA ALA A 229 -11.58 0.91 12.73
C ALA A 229 -12.75 0.82 13.73
N GLY A 230 -13.10 -0.41 14.10
CA GLY A 230 -14.12 -0.70 15.11
C GLY A 230 -15.56 -0.66 14.60
N TRP A 231 -16.48 -1.22 15.38
CA TRP A 231 -17.86 -1.49 14.99
C TRP A 231 -18.88 -0.42 15.43
N GLN A 232 -18.42 0.74 15.94
CA GLN A 232 -19.30 1.80 16.41
C GLN A 232 -20.28 2.31 15.33
N VAL A 233 -19.83 2.35 14.08
CA VAL A 233 -20.66 2.73 12.93
C VAL A 233 -21.91 1.86 12.81
N ALA A 234 -21.82 0.56 13.09
CA ALA A 234 -22.99 -0.33 13.04
C ALA A 234 -24.00 -0.05 14.15
N THR A 235 -23.51 0.29 15.35
CA THR A 235 -24.36 0.74 16.46
C THR A 235 -25.07 2.06 16.13
N ASP A 236 -24.36 3.00 15.50
CA ASP A 236 -24.92 4.28 15.09
C ASP A 236 -25.97 4.11 13.98
N MET A 237 -25.75 3.21 13.02
CA MET A 237 -26.75 2.85 12.00
C MET A 237 -28.02 2.29 12.65
N LYS A 238 -27.86 1.36 13.57
CA LYS A 238 -28.99 0.74 14.28
C LYS A 238 -29.83 1.77 15.07
N ASN A 239 -29.16 2.77 15.61
CA ASN A 239 -29.82 3.86 16.36
C ASN A 239 -30.33 5.01 15.46
N ASN A 240 -29.96 5.00 14.16
CA ASN A 240 -30.35 6.03 13.19
C ASN A 240 -30.88 5.38 11.91
N PRO A 241 -32.20 5.15 11.78
CA PRO A 241 -32.81 4.51 10.60
C PRO A 241 -32.52 5.24 9.27
N ALA A 242 -32.32 6.56 9.30
CA ALA A 242 -31.98 7.31 8.09
C ALA A 242 -30.54 7.03 7.64
N PHE A 243 -29.62 6.88 8.57
CA PHE A 243 -28.25 6.47 8.28
C PHE A 243 -28.18 5.01 7.79
N ASP A 244 -28.93 4.13 8.44
CA ASP A 244 -29.06 2.74 8.00
C ASP A 244 -29.58 2.65 6.56
N ALA A 245 -30.67 3.36 6.24
CA ALA A 245 -31.24 3.39 4.89
C ALA A 245 -30.31 4.00 3.82
N ALA A 246 -29.41 4.89 4.21
CA ALA A 246 -28.43 5.52 3.32
C ALA A 246 -27.21 4.65 3.01
N THR A 247 -26.98 3.61 3.81
CA THR A 247 -25.79 2.75 3.73
C THR A 247 -26.16 1.37 3.22
N ASP A 248 -25.45 0.87 2.22
CA ASP A 248 -25.69 -0.46 1.65
C ASP A 248 -24.75 -1.52 2.24
N VAL A 249 -23.55 -1.13 2.70
CA VAL A 249 -22.48 -2.01 3.18
C VAL A 249 -21.82 -1.39 4.42
N VAL A 250 -21.52 -2.23 5.41
CA VAL A 250 -20.70 -1.82 6.57
C VAL A 250 -19.25 -2.14 6.26
N GLY A 251 -18.41 -1.12 6.08
CA GLY A 251 -16.98 -1.23 5.80
C GLY A 251 -16.13 -0.95 7.04
N ILE A 252 -15.32 -1.93 7.45
CA ILE A 252 -14.46 -1.85 8.64
C ILE A 252 -13.03 -2.07 8.27
N HIS A 253 -12.11 -1.31 8.89
CA HIS A 253 -10.68 -1.50 8.75
C HIS A 253 -10.14 -2.43 9.82
N TYR A 254 -9.30 -3.39 9.41
CA TYR A 254 -8.54 -4.30 10.27
C TYR A 254 -9.39 -4.97 11.38
N PRO A 255 -10.51 -5.64 11.03
CA PRO A 255 -11.39 -6.27 12.02
C PRO A 255 -10.72 -7.41 12.79
N CYS A 256 -9.61 -7.91 12.27
CA CYS A 256 -8.84 -8.99 12.85
C CYS A 256 -7.48 -8.53 13.36
N SER A 257 -7.08 -9.02 14.52
CA SER A 257 -5.69 -9.05 14.95
C SER A 257 -5.12 -10.44 14.72
N ALA A 258 -4.76 -10.74 13.46
CA ALA A 258 -4.27 -12.03 13.00
C ALA A 258 -5.26 -13.20 13.22
N VAL A 259 -5.37 -13.72 14.44
CA VAL A 259 -6.22 -14.88 14.76
C VAL A 259 -7.40 -14.53 15.68
N HIS A 260 -7.65 -13.26 15.91
CA HIS A 260 -8.77 -12.80 16.73
C HIS A 260 -9.61 -11.79 15.96
N CYS A 261 -10.66 -12.28 15.33
CA CYS A 261 -11.64 -11.46 14.64
C CYS A 261 -12.95 -11.42 15.43
N SER A 262 -13.68 -10.33 15.33
CA SER A 262 -15.00 -10.24 15.93
C SER A 262 -15.88 -9.24 15.20
N SER A 263 -17.19 -9.50 15.15
CA SER A 263 -18.21 -8.51 14.78
C SER A 263 -19.04 -8.14 16.00
N SER A 264 -19.58 -6.93 15.99
CA SER A 264 -20.55 -6.56 17.01
C SER A 264 -21.92 -7.21 16.76
N PRO A 265 -22.72 -7.49 17.82
CA PRO A 265 -24.09 -7.96 17.65
C PRO A 265 -24.94 -7.00 16.79
N ASP A 266 -24.70 -5.70 16.89
CA ASP A 266 -25.38 -4.69 16.07
C ASP A 266 -25.07 -4.87 14.59
N ALA A 267 -23.79 -5.04 14.21
CA ALA A 267 -23.38 -5.30 12.83
C ALA A 267 -24.05 -6.56 12.26
N LEU A 268 -24.10 -7.63 13.05
CA LEU A 268 -24.75 -8.88 12.63
C LEU A 268 -26.27 -8.74 12.46
N SER A 269 -26.91 -7.81 13.20
CA SER A 269 -28.34 -7.59 13.16
C SER A 269 -28.83 -6.66 12.05
N LEU A 270 -27.93 -5.93 11.38
CA LEU A 270 -28.26 -5.01 10.27
C LEU A 270 -28.62 -5.72 8.97
N ASP A 271 -28.35 -7.02 8.84
CA ASP A 271 -28.54 -7.82 7.61
C ASP A 271 -27.88 -7.21 6.36
N LYS A 272 -26.78 -6.47 6.56
CA LYS A 272 -25.97 -5.88 5.50
C LYS A 272 -24.71 -6.70 5.25
N PRO A 273 -24.13 -6.65 4.02
CA PRO A 273 -22.75 -7.12 3.79
C PRO A 273 -21.79 -6.43 4.76
N LEU A 274 -20.87 -7.21 5.32
CA LEU A 274 -19.79 -6.72 6.18
C LEU A 274 -18.48 -6.87 5.40
N PHE A 275 -17.78 -5.77 5.13
CA PHE A 275 -16.52 -5.77 4.43
C PHE A 275 -15.37 -5.51 5.40
N ALA A 276 -14.31 -6.32 5.34
CA ALA A 276 -13.00 -5.85 5.72
C ALA A 276 -12.53 -4.92 4.59
N SER A 277 -13.02 -3.69 4.62
CA SER A 277 -12.85 -2.73 3.54
C SER A 277 -11.41 -2.20 3.43
N GLU A 278 -10.60 -2.46 4.45
CA GLU A 278 -9.14 -2.42 4.44
C GLU A 278 -8.62 -3.42 5.46
N SER A 279 -7.77 -4.34 5.00
CA SER A 279 -7.15 -5.37 5.83
C SER A 279 -5.78 -5.74 5.25
N GLY A 280 -5.08 -6.67 5.88
CA GLY A 280 -3.79 -7.11 5.37
C GLY A 280 -2.63 -6.29 5.92
N TRP A 281 -2.11 -5.32 5.15
CA TRP A 281 -0.86 -4.63 5.45
C TRP A 281 0.30 -5.62 5.67
N ASN A 282 0.39 -6.57 4.78
CA ASN A 282 1.35 -7.66 4.88
C ASN A 282 2.51 -7.45 3.91
N ASN A 283 3.72 -7.81 4.33
CA ASN A 283 4.86 -7.82 3.43
C ASN A 283 4.67 -8.90 2.36
N TYR A 284 4.94 -8.57 1.08
CA TYR A 284 4.70 -9.46 -0.06
C TYR A 284 5.45 -10.80 0.06
N LEU A 285 6.61 -10.83 0.74
CA LEU A 285 7.45 -12.02 0.85
C LEU A 285 7.24 -12.78 2.18
N THR A 286 7.01 -12.07 3.29
CA THR A 286 6.96 -12.67 4.63
C THR A 286 5.60 -12.59 5.31
N GLY A 287 4.60 -11.97 4.67
CA GLY A 287 3.30 -11.71 5.27
C GLY A 287 2.24 -12.80 5.06
N ALA A 288 2.57 -13.86 4.31
CA ALA A 288 1.59 -14.85 3.86
C ALA A 288 0.90 -15.61 5.01
N THR A 289 1.63 -15.96 6.07
CA THR A 289 1.10 -16.67 7.25
C THR A 289 0.00 -15.85 7.93
N ARG A 290 0.26 -14.57 8.17
CA ARG A 290 -0.73 -13.68 8.76
C ARG A 290 -1.96 -13.50 7.85
N LEU A 291 -1.72 -13.25 6.57
CA LEU A 291 -2.79 -13.07 5.59
C LEU A 291 -3.69 -14.30 5.47
N ALA A 292 -3.11 -15.51 5.46
CA ALA A 292 -3.86 -16.76 5.39
C ALA A 292 -4.82 -16.93 6.57
N ALA A 293 -4.32 -16.65 7.78
CA ALA A 293 -5.15 -16.69 8.99
C ALA A 293 -6.27 -15.65 8.92
N GLU A 294 -5.95 -14.37 8.64
CA GLU A 294 -6.94 -13.29 8.57
C GLU A 294 -8.08 -13.63 7.61
N MET A 295 -7.80 -14.06 6.39
CA MET A 295 -8.82 -14.29 5.35
C MET A 295 -9.92 -15.29 5.76
N ASN A 296 -9.57 -16.38 6.42
CA ASN A 296 -10.56 -17.35 6.85
C ASN A 296 -11.24 -16.92 8.16
N HIS A 297 -10.48 -16.43 9.13
CA HIS A 297 -11.01 -15.95 10.41
C HIS A 297 -12.02 -14.80 10.24
N GLU A 298 -11.83 -13.94 9.25
CA GLU A 298 -12.78 -12.86 8.97
C GLU A 298 -14.18 -13.39 8.68
N TYR A 299 -14.33 -14.52 7.98
CA TYR A 299 -15.65 -15.12 7.84
C TYR A 299 -16.06 -15.96 9.03
N VAL A 300 -15.20 -16.85 9.50
CA VAL A 300 -15.52 -17.81 10.58
C VAL A 300 -15.97 -17.06 11.85
N ASP A 301 -15.22 -16.02 12.23
CA ASP A 301 -15.45 -15.31 13.49
C ASP A 301 -16.33 -14.05 13.35
N SER A 302 -16.22 -13.38 12.20
CA SER A 302 -16.80 -12.03 12.04
C SER A 302 -17.84 -11.93 10.94
N ARG A 303 -18.08 -12.99 10.16
CA ARG A 303 -19.07 -13.01 9.07
C ARG A 303 -18.80 -11.97 7.99
N ILE A 304 -17.55 -11.58 7.78
CA ILE A 304 -17.09 -10.69 6.73
C ILE A 304 -17.30 -11.36 5.37
N THR A 305 -17.79 -10.61 4.39
CA THR A 305 -18.17 -11.12 3.07
C THR A 305 -17.25 -10.68 1.94
N ALA A 306 -16.43 -9.65 2.17
CA ALA A 306 -15.35 -9.24 1.28
C ALA A 306 -14.09 -8.93 2.07
N PHE A 307 -12.96 -9.37 1.54
CA PHE A 307 -11.62 -9.06 2.06
C PHE A 307 -10.89 -8.17 1.06
N ILE A 308 -10.43 -6.98 1.49
CA ILE A 308 -9.74 -6.01 0.63
C ILE A 308 -8.37 -5.70 1.23
N ASN A 309 -7.30 -6.23 0.60
CA ASN A 309 -5.92 -6.10 1.08
C ASN A 309 -5.33 -4.73 0.79
N TRP A 310 -4.68 -4.11 1.76
CA TRP A 310 -3.87 -2.92 1.54
C TRP A 310 -2.38 -3.26 1.54
N PRO A 311 -1.63 -2.81 0.51
CA PRO A 311 -2.06 -2.38 -0.81
C PRO A 311 -2.03 -3.53 -1.84
N ALA A 312 -2.45 -3.26 -3.08
CA ALA A 312 -2.39 -4.23 -4.18
C ALA A 312 -0.95 -4.58 -4.58
N ALA A 313 -0.06 -3.59 -4.60
CA ALA A 313 1.35 -3.76 -4.95
C ALA A 313 2.23 -2.80 -4.16
N TYR A 314 3.47 -3.19 -3.90
CA TYR A 314 4.54 -2.29 -3.48
C TYR A 314 5.15 -1.65 -4.73
N ALA A 315 4.55 -0.54 -5.19
CA ALA A 315 4.98 0.15 -6.41
C ALA A 315 5.25 1.65 -6.16
N TRP A 316 5.96 1.93 -5.09
CA TRP A 316 6.45 3.26 -4.70
C TRP A 316 7.92 3.20 -4.29
N TYR A 317 8.55 4.36 -4.12
CA TYR A 317 9.96 4.46 -3.80
C TYR A 317 10.33 3.85 -2.44
N PRO A 318 11.46 3.15 -2.32
CA PRO A 318 11.90 2.54 -1.05
C PRO A 318 12.27 3.57 0.02
N THR A 319 12.39 4.84 -0.33
CA THR A 319 12.60 5.95 0.63
C THR A 319 11.32 6.41 1.31
N VAL A 320 10.16 5.91 0.86
CA VAL A 320 8.85 6.16 1.46
C VAL A 320 8.51 5.02 2.42
N GLN A 321 7.70 5.31 3.44
CA GLN A 321 7.36 4.36 4.50
C GLN A 321 6.65 3.08 4.00
N MET A 322 6.49 2.10 4.89
CA MET A 322 5.75 0.83 4.68
C MET A 322 6.31 -0.02 3.53
N GLN A 323 7.63 -0.07 3.45
CA GLN A 323 8.36 -0.82 2.42
C GLN A 323 7.95 -2.29 2.40
N GLY A 324 7.83 -2.85 1.21
CA GLY A 324 7.51 -4.26 0.99
C GLY A 324 6.05 -4.63 1.24
N SER A 325 5.17 -3.70 1.65
CA SER A 325 3.75 -3.99 1.80
C SER A 325 3.06 -4.22 0.46
N GLY A 326 2.20 -5.23 0.36
CA GLY A 326 1.43 -5.54 -0.84
C GLY A 326 1.46 -7.01 -1.23
N LEU A 327 0.85 -7.33 -2.36
CA LEU A 327 0.79 -8.71 -2.89
C LEU A 327 2.03 -9.06 -3.71
N LEU A 328 2.69 -8.06 -4.29
CA LEU A 328 3.94 -8.17 -5.06
C LEU A 328 4.73 -6.86 -4.95
N GLN A 329 6.02 -6.91 -5.30
CA GLN A 329 6.87 -5.73 -5.42
C GLN A 329 7.06 -5.35 -6.89
N ALA A 330 6.89 -4.05 -7.22
CA ALA A 330 7.09 -3.48 -8.54
C ALA A 330 7.50 -2.00 -8.44
N ASN A 331 8.72 -1.74 -7.93
CA ASN A 331 9.21 -0.40 -7.60
C ASN A 331 10.51 -0.02 -8.33
N GLU A 332 10.92 -0.81 -9.34
CA GLU A 332 12.07 -0.54 -10.19
C GLU A 332 11.70 -0.50 -11.69
N PRO A 333 10.88 0.45 -12.13
CA PRO A 333 10.42 0.50 -13.52
C PRO A 333 11.54 0.68 -14.53
N TRP A 334 12.66 1.33 -14.16
CA TRP A 334 13.81 1.50 -15.05
C TRP A 334 14.54 0.20 -15.40
N SER A 335 14.47 -0.81 -14.55
CA SER A 335 15.05 -2.15 -14.81
C SER A 335 13.98 -3.14 -15.31
N GLY A 336 12.71 -2.85 -15.15
CA GLY A 336 11.61 -3.77 -15.37
C GLY A 336 11.51 -4.86 -14.30
N HIS A 337 12.31 -4.78 -13.23
CA HIS A 337 12.33 -5.77 -12.15
C HIS A 337 11.04 -5.72 -11.31
N TYR A 338 10.52 -6.89 -10.99
CA TYR A 338 9.45 -7.10 -10.02
C TYR A 338 9.65 -8.41 -9.28
N ASP A 339 9.15 -8.51 -8.06
CA ASP A 339 9.22 -9.72 -7.24
C ASP A 339 7.83 -10.20 -6.84
N LEU A 340 7.68 -11.51 -6.84
CA LEU A 340 6.52 -12.21 -6.33
C LEU A 340 6.85 -12.86 -5.00
N GLY A 341 5.83 -13.05 -4.16
CA GLY A 341 5.96 -13.73 -2.89
C GLY A 341 4.76 -14.62 -2.59
N PRO A 342 4.82 -15.41 -1.51
CA PRO A 342 3.73 -16.30 -1.12
C PRO A 342 2.43 -15.56 -0.78
N THR A 343 2.50 -14.27 -0.46
CA THR A 343 1.33 -13.42 -0.15
C THR A 343 0.36 -13.34 -1.34
N LEU A 344 0.87 -13.12 -2.55
CA LEU A 344 0.04 -13.14 -3.78
C LEU A 344 -0.66 -14.49 -3.96
N TRP A 345 0.05 -15.57 -3.71
CA TRP A 345 -0.47 -16.92 -3.91
C TRP A 345 -1.43 -17.37 -2.81
N THR A 346 -1.36 -16.77 -1.62
CA THR A 346 -2.35 -16.92 -0.56
C THR A 346 -3.71 -16.36 -1.00
N ILE A 347 -3.74 -15.16 -1.58
CA ILE A 347 -4.95 -14.59 -2.20
C ILE A 347 -5.49 -15.51 -3.30
N ALA A 348 -4.62 -16.03 -4.15
CA ALA A 348 -4.97 -16.92 -5.26
C ALA A 348 -5.75 -18.17 -4.83
N GLN A 349 -5.45 -18.73 -3.65
CA GLN A 349 -6.09 -19.94 -3.11
C GLN A 349 -7.61 -19.77 -2.96
N THR A 350 -8.09 -18.57 -2.71
CA THR A 350 -9.52 -18.24 -2.65
C THR A 350 -10.01 -17.63 -3.95
N ALA A 351 -9.36 -16.58 -4.42
CA ALA A 351 -9.88 -15.73 -5.49
C ALA A 351 -9.96 -16.44 -6.86
N GLN A 352 -9.04 -17.36 -7.17
CA GLN A 352 -9.09 -18.10 -8.43
C GLN A 352 -10.26 -19.07 -8.52
N PHE A 353 -10.73 -19.60 -7.39
CA PHE A 353 -11.70 -20.69 -7.31
C PHE A 353 -13.06 -20.28 -6.75
N THR A 354 -13.30 -19.00 -6.58
CA THR A 354 -14.58 -18.43 -6.14
C THR A 354 -14.97 -17.25 -7.02
N ARG A 355 -16.23 -16.83 -6.90
CA ARG A 355 -16.73 -15.63 -7.62
C ARG A 355 -17.65 -14.84 -6.70
N PRO A 356 -17.68 -13.52 -6.77
CA PRO A 356 -18.72 -12.71 -6.14
C PRO A 356 -20.11 -13.24 -6.47
N GLY A 357 -20.98 -13.27 -5.47
CA GLY A 357 -22.32 -13.88 -5.58
C GLY A 357 -22.38 -15.37 -5.23
N TRP A 358 -21.25 -16.03 -4.93
CA TRP A 358 -21.26 -17.33 -4.28
C TRP A 358 -21.71 -17.21 -2.83
N SER A 359 -22.10 -18.30 -2.21
CA SER A 359 -22.47 -18.29 -0.79
C SER A 359 -21.50 -19.14 0.01
N TYR A 360 -21.16 -18.65 1.20
CA TYR A 360 -20.51 -19.49 2.19
C TYR A 360 -21.42 -20.66 2.61
N VAL A 361 -20.83 -21.75 3.03
CA VAL A 361 -21.52 -22.91 3.61
C VAL A 361 -21.17 -22.97 5.09
N ASP A 362 -22.04 -22.46 5.95
CA ASP A 362 -21.77 -22.29 7.38
C ASP A 362 -21.49 -23.63 8.09
N SER A 363 -22.20 -24.69 7.70
CA SER A 363 -21.96 -26.06 8.24
C SER A 363 -20.61 -26.65 7.85
N ALA A 364 -19.94 -26.06 6.88
CA ALA A 364 -18.62 -26.45 6.38
C ALA A 364 -17.63 -25.29 6.39
N SER A 365 -17.71 -24.44 7.41
CA SER A 365 -16.77 -23.36 7.70
C SER A 365 -16.55 -23.32 9.21
N GLY A 366 -15.29 -23.36 9.66
CA GLY A 366 -14.96 -23.42 11.08
C GLY A 366 -13.50 -23.71 11.36
N TYR A 367 -13.25 -24.34 12.49
CA TYR A 367 -11.91 -24.61 12.99
C TYR A 367 -11.47 -26.05 12.70
N LEU A 368 -10.19 -26.21 12.43
CA LEU A 368 -9.53 -27.51 12.34
C LEU A 368 -9.13 -28.00 13.73
N ASP A 369 -9.35 -29.30 14.01
CA ASP A 369 -9.06 -29.91 15.31
C ASP A 369 -7.58 -29.80 15.70
N GLY A 370 -6.67 -29.86 14.73
CA GLY A 370 -5.22 -29.73 14.92
C GLY A 370 -4.66 -28.33 14.78
N GLY A 371 -5.51 -27.30 14.71
CA GLY A 371 -5.16 -25.88 14.55
C GLY A 371 -5.32 -25.39 13.11
N GLY A 372 -5.81 -24.15 12.99
CA GLY A 372 -6.17 -23.51 11.73
C GLY A 372 -7.68 -23.49 11.49
N THR A 373 -8.06 -23.04 10.31
CA THR A 373 -9.47 -22.86 9.94
C THR A 373 -9.76 -23.35 8.51
N TYR A 374 -11.05 -23.50 8.21
CA TYR A 374 -11.51 -23.75 6.84
C TYR A 374 -12.78 -22.99 6.53
N VAL A 375 -12.93 -22.60 5.29
CA VAL A 375 -14.14 -22.00 4.74
C VAL A 375 -14.54 -22.72 3.45
N THR A 376 -15.83 -22.92 3.27
CA THR A 376 -16.38 -23.51 2.04
C THR A 376 -17.34 -22.53 1.40
N LEU A 377 -17.18 -22.35 0.09
CA LEU A 377 -18.03 -21.53 -0.74
C LEU A 377 -18.64 -22.38 -1.86
N ARG A 378 -19.88 -22.09 -2.22
CA ARG A 378 -20.58 -22.75 -3.33
C ARG A 378 -21.16 -21.74 -4.31
N SER A 379 -21.18 -22.06 -5.59
CA SER A 379 -21.85 -21.26 -6.61
C SER A 379 -23.37 -21.38 -6.50
N PRO A 380 -24.13 -20.39 -7.00
CA PRO A 380 -25.58 -20.50 -7.17
C PRO A 380 -25.94 -21.52 -8.27
N GLY A 381 -27.19 -21.91 -8.33
CA GLY A 381 -27.76 -22.72 -9.42
C GLY A 381 -27.96 -24.20 -9.08
N PRO A 382 -28.51 -24.98 -10.04
CA PRO A 382 -28.95 -26.37 -9.81
C PRO A 382 -27.81 -27.40 -9.75
N ARG A 383 -26.63 -27.05 -10.24
CA ARG A 383 -25.40 -27.87 -10.19
C ARG A 383 -24.26 -27.02 -9.69
N PRO A 384 -24.26 -26.69 -8.39
CA PRO A 384 -23.29 -25.76 -7.84
C PRO A 384 -21.86 -26.34 -7.83
N ALA A 385 -20.89 -25.56 -8.31
CA ALA A 385 -19.50 -25.78 -7.96
C ALA A 385 -19.25 -25.45 -6.50
N TYR A 386 -18.23 -26.01 -5.88
CA TYR A 386 -17.81 -25.63 -4.52
C TYR A 386 -16.29 -25.63 -4.37
N THR A 387 -15.83 -24.88 -3.41
CA THR A 387 -14.42 -24.72 -3.06
C THR A 387 -14.29 -24.69 -1.54
N THR A 388 -13.41 -25.50 -0.97
CA THR A 388 -13.03 -25.43 0.45
C THR A 388 -11.58 -25.01 0.55
N VAL A 389 -11.32 -23.96 1.31
CA VAL A 389 -9.99 -23.38 1.56
C VAL A 389 -9.61 -23.63 3.01
N PHE A 390 -8.52 -24.33 3.22
CA PHE A 390 -7.93 -24.65 4.52
C PHE A 390 -6.71 -23.78 4.74
N GLU A 391 -6.54 -23.20 5.93
CA GLU A 391 -5.27 -22.67 6.40
C GLU A 391 -4.85 -23.42 7.69
N THR A 392 -3.57 -23.65 7.84
CA THR A 392 -3.00 -24.43 8.94
C THR A 392 -1.92 -23.67 9.70
N THR A 393 -2.08 -22.34 9.83
CA THR A 393 -1.10 -21.45 10.46
C THR A 393 -0.92 -21.75 11.95
N GLY A 394 -1.97 -22.25 12.62
CA GLY A 394 -1.96 -22.65 14.02
C GLY A 394 -1.61 -24.12 14.26
N ALA A 395 -1.34 -24.91 13.21
CA ALA A 395 -1.06 -26.34 13.37
C ALA A 395 0.42 -26.61 13.69
N SER A 396 0.68 -27.52 14.63
CA SER A 396 2.03 -27.97 14.98
C SER A 396 2.40 -29.33 14.37
N ALA A 397 1.43 -30.06 13.82
CA ALA A 397 1.62 -31.36 13.20
C ALA A 397 0.67 -31.56 12.01
N PRO A 398 0.97 -32.47 11.07
CA PRO A 398 0.05 -32.86 10.01
C PRO A 398 -1.27 -33.35 10.58
N GLN A 399 -2.40 -32.98 9.92
CA GLN A 399 -3.74 -33.41 10.34
C GLN A 399 -4.55 -33.95 9.16
N ASN A 400 -5.40 -34.94 9.44
CA ASN A 400 -6.19 -35.56 8.40
C ASN A 400 -7.61 -35.02 8.42
N VAL A 401 -8.10 -34.65 7.24
CA VAL A 401 -9.48 -34.20 7.04
C VAL A 401 -10.14 -35.00 5.92
N SER A 402 -11.46 -35.14 5.99
CA SER A 402 -12.26 -35.76 4.93
C SER A 402 -13.45 -34.84 4.61
N VAL A 403 -13.51 -34.35 3.39
CA VAL A 403 -14.58 -33.47 2.88
C VAL A 403 -15.61 -34.33 2.15
N THR A 404 -16.85 -34.36 2.66
CA THR A 404 -17.94 -35.17 2.09
C THR A 404 -19.03 -34.24 1.54
N PRO A 405 -19.15 -34.09 0.20
CA PRO A 405 -20.23 -33.32 -0.41
C PRO A 405 -21.57 -34.06 -0.29
N THR A 406 -22.62 -33.34 0.06
CA THR A 406 -23.99 -33.85 0.20
C THR A 406 -24.96 -33.10 -0.71
N GLY A 407 -26.19 -33.57 -0.79
CA GLY A 407 -27.22 -32.94 -1.59
C GLY A 407 -26.89 -32.90 -3.09
N LYS A 408 -26.96 -31.75 -3.71
CA LYS A 408 -26.75 -31.54 -5.16
C LYS A 408 -25.28 -31.22 -5.56
N LEU A 409 -24.34 -31.27 -4.62
CA LEU A 409 -22.94 -31.02 -4.89
C LEU A 409 -22.29 -32.15 -5.72
N PRO A 410 -21.36 -31.81 -6.63
CA PRO A 410 -20.60 -32.81 -7.37
C PRO A 410 -19.82 -33.74 -6.43
N ARG A 411 -19.81 -35.05 -6.74
CA ARG A 411 -19.14 -36.09 -5.95
C ARG A 411 -17.92 -36.70 -6.66
N GLY A 412 -17.48 -36.08 -7.76
CA GLY A 412 -16.28 -36.49 -8.50
C GLY A 412 -15.00 -36.08 -7.77
N ALA A 413 -13.85 -36.35 -8.40
CA ALA A 413 -12.56 -35.95 -7.85
C ALA A 413 -12.45 -34.42 -7.71
N LEU A 414 -11.80 -34.00 -6.64
CA LEU A 414 -11.54 -32.58 -6.36
C LEU A 414 -10.11 -32.20 -6.76
N HIS A 415 -9.96 -31.06 -7.36
CA HIS A 415 -8.65 -30.48 -7.64
C HIS A 415 -8.03 -29.92 -6.36
N ARG A 416 -6.74 -30.18 -6.16
CA ARG A 416 -5.98 -29.72 -4.99
C ARG A 416 -4.90 -28.72 -5.39
N TRP A 417 -4.83 -27.59 -4.68
CA TRP A 417 -3.78 -26.57 -4.78
C TRP A 417 -3.24 -26.27 -3.39
N THR A 418 -1.91 -26.07 -3.26
CA THR A 418 -1.28 -25.82 -1.96
C THR A 418 -0.22 -24.73 -2.10
N THR A 419 -0.15 -23.84 -1.12
CA THR A 419 0.92 -22.85 -0.93
C THR A 419 1.55 -23.07 0.43
N THR A 420 2.87 -23.23 0.48
CA THR A 420 3.65 -23.23 1.72
C THR A 420 3.97 -21.80 2.09
N LEU A 421 3.48 -21.34 3.25
CA LEU A 421 3.39 -19.92 3.58
C LEU A 421 4.72 -19.25 3.91
N GLU A 422 5.65 -19.99 4.53
CA GLU A 422 6.96 -19.48 4.93
C GLU A 422 8.08 -19.83 3.94
N SER A 423 7.75 -20.54 2.86
CA SER A 423 8.75 -20.87 1.86
C SER A 423 9.09 -19.66 1.00
N THR A 424 10.38 -19.44 0.77
CA THR A 424 10.90 -18.46 -0.19
C THR A 424 11.15 -19.08 -1.57
N ASP A 425 10.98 -20.40 -1.72
CA ASP A 425 11.09 -21.09 -3.02
C ASP A 425 9.79 -20.94 -3.82
N PRO A 426 9.82 -20.30 -4.99
CA PRO A 426 8.65 -20.23 -5.87
C PRO A 426 8.07 -21.60 -6.26
N ALA A 427 8.84 -22.69 -6.14
CA ALA A 427 8.35 -24.05 -6.41
C ALA A 427 7.27 -24.51 -5.42
N ASP A 428 7.24 -23.92 -4.21
CA ASP A 428 6.32 -24.27 -3.13
C ASP A 428 5.04 -23.41 -3.11
N TRP A 429 4.91 -22.45 -4.06
CA TRP A 429 3.78 -21.56 -4.12
C TRP A 429 2.76 -21.98 -5.16
N PHE A 430 1.51 -22.11 -4.76
CA PHE A 430 0.37 -22.44 -5.62
C PHE A 430 0.61 -23.70 -6.46
N VAL A 431 0.97 -24.78 -5.77
CA VAL A 431 1.34 -26.04 -6.38
C VAL A 431 0.09 -26.88 -6.66
N ARG A 432 -0.09 -27.30 -7.92
CA ARG A 432 -1.15 -28.23 -8.32
C ARG A 432 -0.77 -29.63 -7.86
N GLY A 433 -1.52 -30.17 -6.89
CA GLY A 433 -1.38 -31.55 -6.44
C GLY A 433 -2.16 -32.54 -7.30
N HIS A 434 -2.08 -33.83 -6.96
CA HIS A 434 -2.95 -34.85 -7.53
C HIS A 434 -4.41 -34.61 -7.14
N ASP A 435 -5.32 -34.95 -8.02
CA ASP A 435 -6.74 -34.92 -7.74
C ASP A 435 -7.10 -35.87 -6.61
N VAL A 436 -7.98 -35.42 -5.74
CA VAL A 436 -8.44 -36.20 -4.59
C VAL A 436 -9.73 -36.95 -4.99
N SER A 437 -9.63 -38.24 -5.19
CA SER A 437 -10.78 -39.07 -5.49
C SER A 437 -11.61 -39.37 -4.23
N PRO A 438 -12.94 -39.54 -4.34
CA PRO A 438 -13.76 -39.93 -3.21
C PRO A 438 -13.45 -41.35 -2.78
N ASP A 439 -13.53 -41.62 -1.49
CA ASP A 439 -13.54 -42.98 -0.94
C ASP A 439 -14.89 -43.69 -1.17
N ALA A 440 -15.03 -44.94 -0.69
CA ALA A 440 -16.27 -45.70 -0.82
C ALA A 440 -17.50 -45.06 -0.14
N LYS A 441 -17.29 -44.11 0.77
CA LYS A 441 -18.34 -43.35 1.47
C LYS A 441 -18.58 -41.98 0.86
N GLY A 442 -17.82 -41.64 -0.18
CA GLY A 442 -17.89 -40.35 -0.88
C GLY A 442 -17.09 -39.23 -0.22
N GLY A 443 -16.23 -39.55 0.75
CA GLY A 443 -15.34 -38.59 1.42
C GLY A 443 -14.04 -38.38 0.65
N HIS A 444 -13.59 -37.13 0.58
CA HIS A 444 -12.32 -36.73 -0.04
C HIS A 444 -11.27 -36.51 1.04
N GLY A 445 -10.49 -37.57 1.35
CA GLY A 445 -9.49 -37.56 2.40
C GLY A 445 -8.18 -36.91 1.95
N ILE A 446 -7.66 -35.98 2.75
CA ILE A 446 -6.33 -35.40 2.57
C ILE A 446 -5.61 -35.22 3.90
N THR A 447 -4.28 -35.18 3.85
CA THR A 447 -3.43 -34.76 4.94
C THR A 447 -3.00 -33.28 4.68
N LEU A 448 -3.32 -32.39 5.61
CA LEU A 448 -2.90 -31.02 5.63
C LEU A 448 -1.58 -30.89 6.38
N GLN A 449 -0.59 -30.26 5.77
CA GLN A 449 0.70 -29.96 6.42
C GLN A 449 0.62 -28.65 7.20
N PRO A 450 1.33 -28.49 8.32
CA PRO A 450 1.44 -27.23 9.03
C PRO A 450 1.96 -26.10 8.14
N GLY A 451 1.54 -24.86 8.40
CA GLY A 451 2.02 -23.68 7.68
C GLY A 451 1.66 -23.63 6.19
N THR A 452 0.52 -24.19 5.82
CA THR A 452 0.05 -24.19 4.41
C THR A 452 -1.34 -23.57 4.27
N VAL A 453 -1.62 -23.07 3.06
CA VAL A 453 -3.00 -22.91 2.57
C VAL A 453 -3.25 -23.96 1.50
N THR A 454 -4.32 -24.73 1.67
CA THR A 454 -4.71 -25.79 0.73
C THR A 454 -6.15 -25.58 0.27
N THR A 455 -6.36 -25.57 -1.04
CA THR A 455 -7.68 -25.47 -1.66
C THR A 455 -8.09 -26.80 -2.28
N LEU A 456 -9.28 -27.29 -1.92
CA LEU A 456 -10.00 -28.34 -2.63
C LEU A 456 -11.16 -27.72 -3.41
N THR A 457 -11.25 -28.01 -4.70
CA THR A 457 -12.25 -27.37 -5.56
C THR A 457 -12.76 -28.26 -6.68
N THR A 458 -14.03 -28.08 -7.04
CA THR A 458 -14.61 -28.64 -8.25
C THR A 458 -14.31 -27.82 -9.50
N MET A 459 -13.70 -26.63 -9.33
CA MET A 459 -13.31 -25.73 -10.42
C MET A 459 -12.08 -26.27 -11.12
N SER A 460 -12.14 -26.43 -12.43
CA SER A 460 -10.98 -26.76 -13.26
C SER A 460 -10.28 -25.47 -13.72
N GLY A 461 -8.99 -25.53 -13.95
CA GLY A 461 -8.26 -24.52 -14.70
C GLY A 461 -7.63 -23.38 -13.92
N GLY A 462 -7.48 -23.47 -12.60
CA GLY A 462 -6.62 -22.53 -11.88
C GLY A 462 -5.19 -22.59 -12.44
N LYS A 463 -4.61 -21.44 -12.75
CA LYS A 463 -3.25 -21.33 -13.28
C LYS A 463 -2.38 -20.51 -12.35
N GLY A 464 -1.27 -21.09 -11.97
CA GLY A 464 -0.47 -20.49 -10.95
C GLY A 464 0.55 -19.48 -11.43
N ARG A 465 1.29 -19.73 -12.50
CA ARG A 465 2.53 -18.97 -12.72
C ARG A 465 2.78 -18.68 -14.20
N ALA A 466 3.38 -17.51 -14.48
CA ALA A 466 3.99 -17.25 -15.78
C ALA A 466 5.30 -18.05 -15.93
N ALA A 467 5.62 -18.42 -17.16
CA ALA A 467 6.84 -19.16 -17.46
C ALA A 467 8.11 -18.31 -17.44
N ALA A 468 8.00 -16.97 -17.51
CA ALA A 468 9.14 -16.08 -17.62
C ALA A 468 9.51 -15.47 -16.26
N SER A 469 10.80 -15.49 -15.93
CA SER A 469 11.34 -14.79 -14.77
C SER A 469 11.35 -13.26 -15.00
N ALA A 470 11.22 -12.50 -13.92
CA ALA A 470 11.41 -11.06 -13.95
C ALA A 470 12.86 -10.68 -14.35
N PRO A 471 13.08 -9.54 -15.01
CA PRO A 471 14.42 -8.99 -15.19
C PRO A 471 15.14 -8.81 -13.86
N ARG A 472 16.47 -8.80 -13.88
CA ARG A 472 17.25 -8.53 -12.66
C ARG A 472 17.12 -7.07 -12.24
N ALA A 473 17.05 -6.83 -10.92
CA ALA A 473 17.15 -5.51 -10.32
C ALA A 473 18.46 -4.81 -10.73
N ARG A 474 18.38 -3.53 -11.08
CA ARG A 474 19.54 -2.71 -11.47
C ARG A 474 19.34 -1.28 -11.02
N THR A 475 20.43 -0.65 -10.59
CA THR A 475 20.44 0.79 -10.33
C THR A 475 20.07 1.56 -11.59
N MET A 476 19.26 2.61 -11.45
CA MET A 476 18.89 3.51 -12.52
C MET A 476 20.14 4.18 -13.08
N ALA A 477 20.35 4.04 -14.41
CA ALA A 477 21.56 4.52 -15.05
C ALA A 477 21.64 6.05 -15.07
N LEU A 478 22.85 6.58 -14.89
CA LEU A 478 23.17 8.00 -15.11
C LEU A 478 23.86 8.16 -16.46
N PRO A 479 23.69 9.29 -17.17
CA PRO A 479 22.88 10.45 -16.78
C PRO A 479 21.37 10.21 -16.92
N TYR A 480 20.59 10.72 -15.96
CA TYR A 480 19.15 10.90 -16.07
C TYR A 480 18.86 12.36 -16.42
N ARG A 481 17.97 12.59 -17.38
CA ARG A 481 17.58 13.95 -17.80
C ARG A 481 16.10 13.97 -18.16
N ASP A 482 15.42 14.99 -17.70
CA ASP A 482 14.05 15.31 -18.07
C ASP A 482 13.90 16.81 -18.28
N THR A 483 13.56 17.20 -19.51
CA THR A 483 13.28 18.61 -19.88
C THR A 483 11.80 18.91 -19.86
N PHE A 484 10.97 17.93 -19.50
CA PHE A 484 9.51 18.00 -19.47
C PHE A 484 8.81 18.32 -20.80
N ASP A 485 9.54 18.65 -21.87
CA ASP A 485 9.00 19.03 -23.17
C ASP A 485 8.26 17.89 -23.89
N GLY A 486 8.64 16.66 -23.63
CA GLY A 486 8.11 15.46 -24.31
C GLY A 486 6.72 15.01 -23.84
N TYR A 487 6.17 15.62 -22.80
CA TYR A 487 4.90 15.22 -22.20
C TYR A 487 3.72 16.09 -22.68
N ARG A 488 2.50 15.57 -22.61
CA ARG A 488 1.28 16.39 -22.73
C ARG A 488 1.14 17.31 -21.51
N THR A 489 0.41 18.41 -21.66
CA THR A 489 -0.02 19.23 -20.52
C THR A 489 -0.79 18.38 -19.51
N ALA A 490 -0.67 18.68 -18.25
CA ALA A 490 -1.26 17.98 -17.11
C ALA A 490 -0.73 16.54 -16.87
N ALA A 491 0.24 16.06 -17.65
CA ALA A 491 0.87 14.76 -17.39
C ALA A 491 1.75 14.81 -16.13
N THR A 492 1.81 13.70 -15.41
CA THR A 492 2.86 13.42 -14.42
C THR A 492 4.06 12.85 -15.17
N PRO A 493 5.26 13.44 -15.06
CA PRO A 493 6.44 12.93 -15.74
C PRO A 493 6.84 11.54 -15.26
N ARG A 494 7.57 10.83 -16.11
CA ARG A 494 8.08 9.51 -15.80
C ARG A 494 9.00 9.52 -14.58
N TYR A 495 8.82 8.57 -13.70
CA TYR A 495 9.58 8.43 -12.44
C TYR A 495 9.40 9.59 -11.46
N VAL A 496 8.44 10.46 -11.66
CA VAL A 496 8.06 11.50 -10.70
C VAL A 496 6.91 10.99 -9.84
N SER A 497 7.02 11.14 -8.53
CA SER A 497 5.99 10.75 -7.56
C SER A 497 5.79 11.85 -6.54
N ASP A 498 4.58 12.43 -6.54
CA ASP A 498 4.24 13.53 -5.64
C ASP A 498 4.06 12.99 -4.21
N MET A 499 4.71 13.67 -3.28
CA MET A 499 4.58 13.36 -1.86
C MET A 499 3.58 14.29 -1.16
N GLU A 500 3.36 15.46 -1.74
CA GLU A 500 2.36 16.46 -1.34
C GLU A 500 2.23 17.48 -2.45
N GLY A 501 1.03 18.03 -2.67
CA GLY A 501 0.79 18.98 -3.74
C GLY A 501 0.59 18.32 -5.09
N ALA A 502 0.59 19.10 -6.16
CA ALA A 502 0.24 18.66 -7.49
C ALA A 502 1.28 19.12 -8.51
N PHE A 503 2.29 18.28 -8.78
CA PHE A 503 3.32 18.58 -9.77
C PHE A 503 2.94 17.95 -11.11
N GLN A 504 2.73 18.80 -12.09
CA GLN A 504 2.33 18.37 -13.44
C GLN A 504 3.04 19.18 -14.51
N VAL A 505 3.11 18.62 -15.71
CA VAL A 505 3.64 19.31 -16.88
C VAL A 505 2.67 20.42 -17.31
N ALA A 506 3.21 21.63 -17.46
CA ALA A 506 2.48 22.80 -17.95
C ALA A 506 3.37 23.61 -18.89
N PRO A 507 2.81 24.49 -19.75
CA PRO A 507 3.62 25.50 -20.43
C PRO A 507 4.40 26.32 -19.41
N CYS A 508 5.69 26.53 -19.65
CA CYS A 508 6.50 27.41 -18.79
C CYS A 508 5.91 28.82 -18.86
N SER A 509 5.62 29.43 -17.69
CA SER A 509 5.27 30.85 -17.68
C SER A 509 6.53 31.69 -17.92
N THR A 510 6.37 32.77 -18.68
CA THR A 510 7.43 33.76 -18.87
C THR A 510 7.45 34.67 -17.66
N ALA A 511 8.60 34.71 -16.96
CA ALA A 511 8.80 35.76 -15.94
C ALA A 511 8.62 37.16 -16.57
N PRO A 512 7.92 38.08 -15.89
CA PRO A 512 7.70 39.45 -16.41
C PRO A 512 8.98 40.23 -16.69
N GLN A 513 10.14 39.80 -16.16
CA GLN A 513 11.42 40.52 -16.24
C GLN A 513 12.59 39.62 -16.64
N ALA A 514 12.39 38.60 -17.48
CA ALA A 514 13.53 37.82 -17.95
C ALA A 514 14.50 38.72 -18.71
N ALA A 515 15.61 39.07 -18.06
CA ALA A 515 16.80 39.61 -18.76
C ALA A 515 17.18 38.65 -19.89
N SER A 516 17.49 39.20 -21.04
CA SER A 516 17.79 38.48 -22.28
C SER A 516 18.70 37.23 -22.05
N GLY A 517 18.16 36.07 -22.12
CA GLY A 517 18.93 34.81 -22.10
C GLY A 517 18.27 33.57 -21.54
N SER A 518 17.28 33.69 -20.66
CA SER A 518 16.63 32.52 -20.05
C SER A 518 15.12 32.55 -20.16
N ARG A 519 14.61 32.54 -21.39
CA ARG A 519 13.16 32.27 -21.58
C ARG A 519 12.91 30.82 -21.32
N GLY A 520 12.01 30.53 -20.39
CA GLY A 520 11.36 29.23 -20.36
C GLY A 520 10.49 29.09 -21.60
N THR A 521 11.09 28.55 -22.67
CA THR A 521 10.36 28.14 -23.87
C THR A 521 10.17 26.65 -23.75
N GLY A 522 8.94 26.16 -23.83
CA GLY A 522 8.65 24.75 -23.71
C GLY A 522 7.72 24.45 -22.55
N ARG A 523 7.88 23.27 -21.98
CA ARG A 523 7.08 22.76 -20.85
C ARG A 523 7.94 22.60 -19.62
N CYS A 524 7.33 22.83 -18.46
CA CYS A 524 7.95 22.77 -17.15
C CYS A 524 7.14 21.85 -16.24
N LEU A 525 7.77 21.34 -15.21
CA LEU A 525 7.07 20.75 -14.07
C LEU A 525 6.59 21.86 -13.15
N ARG A 526 5.28 21.99 -12.98
CA ARG A 526 4.67 23.06 -12.20
C ARG A 526 3.85 22.49 -11.06
N GLN A 527 4.03 23.03 -9.85
CA GLN A 527 3.08 22.84 -8.77
C GLN A 527 1.82 23.65 -9.06
N SER A 528 0.63 23.05 -9.01
CA SER A 528 -0.57 23.58 -9.67
C SER A 528 -1.68 24.02 -8.71
N ILE A 529 -1.58 23.73 -7.41
CA ILE A 529 -2.58 24.14 -6.42
C ILE A 529 -2.06 25.23 -5.50
N THR A 530 -2.91 26.21 -5.21
CA THR A 530 -2.57 27.37 -4.36
C THR A 530 -3.25 27.35 -3.00
N THR A 531 -4.21 26.45 -2.83
CA THR A 531 -4.92 26.26 -1.55
C THR A 531 -4.53 24.90 -0.96
N PRO A 532 -4.05 24.86 0.29
CA PRO A 532 -3.73 23.61 0.95
C PRO A 532 -4.95 22.68 1.00
N PRO A 533 -4.82 21.39 0.59
CA PRO A 533 -5.91 20.43 0.67
C PRO A 533 -6.26 20.06 2.10
N THR A 534 -7.44 19.49 2.30
CA THR A 534 -7.81 18.83 3.55
C THR A 534 -7.02 17.52 3.68
N LYS A 535 -6.17 17.42 4.70
CA LYS A 535 -5.13 16.39 4.79
C LYS A 535 -5.58 15.19 5.61
N TRP A 536 -5.29 14.00 5.09
CA TRP A 536 -5.33 12.76 5.89
C TRP A 536 -4.07 12.64 6.76
N SER A 537 -2.89 12.82 6.15
CA SER A 537 -1.60 12.86 6.85
C SER A 537 -1.04 14.28 6.91
N ARG A 538 -0.08 14.53 7.84
CA ARG A 538 0.51 15.85 7.99
C ARG A 538 1.81 15.95 7.20
N VAL A 539 1.75 16.53 6.02
CA VAL A 539 2.92 16.98 5.24
C VAL A 539 2.93 18.50 5.19
N ALA A 540 4.11 19.09 5.36
CA ALA A 540 4.20 20.53 5.55
C ALA A 540 3.87 21.31 4.27
N ALA A 541 4.45 20.89 3.14
CA ALA A 541 4.47 21.67 1.92
C ALA A 541 4.67 20.76 0.68
N PRO A 542 4.39 21.24 -0.52
CA PRO A 542 4.53 20.49 -1.75
C PRO A 542 5.94 19.94 -1.97
N LEU A 543 6.01 18.65 -2.31
CA LEU A 543 7.25 17.92 -2.57
C LEU A 543 6.99 16.79 -3.56
N THR A 544 7.90 16.62 -4.51
CA THR A 544 7.94 15.46 -5.41
C THR A 544 9.31 14.80 -5.39
N LEU A 545 9.34 13.48 -5.59
CA LEU A 545 10.55 12.66 -5.59
C LEU A 545 10.77 12.03 -6.96
N SER A 546 12.04 11.76 -7.29
CA SER A 546 12.43 11.04 -8.51
C SER A 546 13.76 10.32 -8.31
N GLY A 547 14.04 9.31 -9.15
CA GLY A 547 15.34 8.66 -9.23
C GLY A 547 15.50 7.44 -8.34
N ASP A 548 16.75 7.02 -8.16
CA ASP A 548 17.10 5.76 -7.46
C ASP A 548 17.74 6.05 -6.11
N SER A 549 17.24 5.44 -5.07
CA SER A 549 17.79 5.59 -3.71
C SER A 549 19.22 5.04 -3.55
N ARG A 550 19.73 4.29 -4.52
CA ARG A 550 21.07 3.71 -4.53
C ARG A 550 22.14 4.62 -5.17
N TRP A 551 21.78 5.80 -5.68
CA TRP A 551 22.76 6.75 -6.19
C TRP A 551 23.64 7.29 -5.07
N THR A 552 24.96 7.25 -5.26
CA THR A 552 25.97 7.68 -4.26
C THR A 552 26.60 9.02 -4.63
N ASP A 553 27.50 9.01 -5.63
CA ASP A 553 28.25 10.17 -6.09
C ASP A 553 27.66 10.69 -7.39
N TYR A 554 26.98 11.82 -7.31
CA TYR A 554 26.31 12.42 -8.44
C TYR A 554 26.17 13.94 -8.27
N THR A 555 25.84 14.60 -9.36
CA THR A 555 25.37 15.99 -9.34
C THR A 555 23.94 16.05 -9.87
N VAL A 556 23.03 16.55 -9.06
CA VAL A 556 21.67 16.89 -9.47
C VAL A 556 21.58 18.40 -9.74
N SER A 557 20.87 18.78 -10.80
CA SER A 557 20.55 20.17 -11.08
C SER A 557 19.15 20.31 -11.68
N SER A 558 18.49 21.42 -11.39
CA SER A 558 17.24 21.82 -12.02
C SER A 558 17.19 23.34 -12.11
N LYS A 559 16.56 23.85 -13.16
CA LYS A 559 16.11 25.24 -13.16
C LYS A 559 14.88 25.37 -12.26
N VAL A 560 14.75 26.48 -11.59
CA VAL A 560 13.58 26.83 -10.77
C VAL A 560 13.17 28.28 -11.05
N MET A 561 11.87 28.52 -11.11
CA MET A 561 11.30 29.86 -11.06
C MET A 561 10.27 29.90 -9.93
N ILE A 562 10.56 30.71 -8.92
CA ILE A 562 9.65 31.00 -7.81
C ILE A 562 8.64 32.04 -8.31
N ASP A 563 7.36 31.70 -8.26
CA ASP A 563 6.27 32.53 -8.72
C ASP A 563 5.88 33.53 -7.60
N HIS A 564 6.45 34.73 -7.66
CA HIS A 564 6.30 35.86 -6.78
C HIS A 564 6.79 35.71 -5.34
N THR A 565 6.48 34.63 -4.65
CA THR A 565 6.81 34.47 -3.23
C THR A 565 7.06 33.03 -2.85
N GLY A 566 7.82 32.79 -1.79
CA GLY A 566 8.10 31.50 -1.21
C GLY A 566 9.54 31.03 -1.38
N THR A 567 9.77 29.77 -1.10
CA THR A 567 11.08 29.11 -1.17
C THR A 567 10.98 27.85 -2.00
N ALA A 568 11.88 27.67 -2.95
CA ALA A 568 12.05 26.43 -3.69
C ALA A 568 13.26 25.66 -3.20
N SER A 569 13.19 24.33 -3.29
CA SER A 569 14.22 23.41 -2.82
C SER A 569 14.59 22.40 -3.89
N LEU A 570 15.91 22.19 -4.07
CA LEU A 570 16.45 21.02 -4.75
C LEU A 570 16.99 20.07 -3.69
N LEU A 571 16.54 18.80 -3.74
CA LEU A 571 16.92 17.78 -2.78
C LEU A 571 17.89 16.78 -3.40
N GLY A 572 18.80 16.27 -2.58
CA GLY A 572 19.68 15.16 -2.93
C GLY A 572 19.97 14.23 -1.77
N ARG A 573 20.42 13.03 -2.08
CA ARG A 573 20.61 11.94 -1.12
C ARG A 573 19.42 11.78 -0.17
N VAL A 574 18.21 11.76 -0.73
CA VAL A 574 16.98 11.49 0.02
C VAL A 574 16.93 10.01 0.32
N VAL A 575 16.91 9.65 1.61
CA VAL A 575 17.05 8.25 2.04
C VAL A 575 15.81 7.68 2.71
N ASN A 576 15.00 8.50 3.39
CA ASN A 576 13.86 7.98 4.14
C ASN A 576 12.82 9.07 4.45
N GLN A 577 11.56 8.67 4.43
CA GLN A 577 10.46 9.43 4.99
C GLN A 577 10.42 9.21 6.51
N LEU A 578 10.47 10.29 7.27
CA LEU A 578 10.23 10.23 8.69
C LEU A 578 8.78 9.83 8.93
N ASN A 579 8.59 8.62 9.44
CA ASN A 579 7.25 8.12 9.76
C ASN A 579 6.65 8.90 10.93
N ASN A 580 5.53 9.56 10.67
CA ASN A 580 4.76 10.31 11.65
C ASN A 580 3.27 9.93 11.65
N VAL A 581 2.89 8.85 10.95
CA VAL A 581 1.52 8.32 10.97
C VAL A 581 1.14 8.01 12.43
N GLY A 582 0.04 8.55 12.88
CA GLY A 582 -0.44 8.38 14.26
C GLY A 582 0.25 9.22 15.34
N THR A 583 1.38 9.89 15.05
CA THR A 583 2.11 10.67 16.08
C THR A 583 1.75 12.15 16.13
N GLY A 584 0.96 12.64 15.18
CA GLY A 584 0.60 14.06 15.04
C GLY A 584 1.76 14.97 14.57
N ARG A 585 2.91 14.39 14.21
CA ARG A 585 4.06 15.13 13.66
C ARG A 585 3.95 15.26 12.14
N VAL A 586 4.68 16.24 11.58
CA VAL A 586 4.73 16.48 10.14
C VAL A 586 5.65 15.46 9.48
N ASN A 587 5.20 14.82 8.40
CA ASN A 587 6.05 14.00 7.56
C ASN A 587 7.09 14.87 6.85
N ALA A 588 8.34 14.41 6.81
CA ALA A 588 9.44 15.06 6.14
C ALA A 588 10.39 13.98 5.57
N TRP A 589 11.23 14.34 4.63
CA TRP A 589 12.17 13.40 3.98
C TRP A 589 13.60 13.73 4.38
N GLN A 590 14.30 12.76 4.92
CA GLN A 590 15.70 12.86 5.32
C GLN A 590 16.58 12.98 4.07
N GLY A 591 17.48 13.97 4.05
CA GLY A 591 18.34 14.26 2.92
C GLY A 591 18.96 15.66 3.00
N TYR A 592 19.62 16.10 1.95
CA TYR A 592 20.19 17.43 1.81
C TYR A 592 19.27 18.30 0.96
N TYR A 593 19.15 19.58 1.34
CA TYR A 593 18.29 20.58 0.73
C TYR A 593 19.11 21.81 0.35
N LEU A 594 19.14 22.17 -0.93
CA LEU A 594 19.54 23.51 -1.36
C LEU A 594 18.27 24.33 -1.58
N LYS A 595 18.06 25.30 -0.74
CA LYS A 595 16.90 26.20 -0.76
C LYS A 595 17.25 27.55 -1.32
N LEU A 596 16.34 28.13 -2.09
CA LEU A 596 16.38 29.51 -2.56
C LEU A 596 15.04 30.17 -2.28
N SER A 597 15.07 31.35 -1.60
CA SER A 597 13.87 32.13 -1.33
C SER A 597 13.61 33.20 -2.41
N ASP A 598 12.40 33.73 -2.42
CA ASP A 598 11.98 34.86 -3.24
C ASP A 598 12.86 36.13 -3.07
N ALA A 599 13.36 36.35 -1.86
CA ALA A 599 14.27 37.43 -1.55
C ALA A 599 15.72 37.20 -2.03
N GLY A 600 16.02 36.03 -2.64
CA GLY A 600 17.36 35.66 -3.05
C GLY A 600 18.25 35.15 -1.93
N THR A 601 17.72 34.90 -0.71
CA THR A 601 18.47 34.18 0.32
C THR A 601 18.50 32.68 0.03
N TRP A 602 19.64 32.04 0.32
CA TRP A 602 19.78 30.61 0.11
C TRP A 602 20.35 29.91 1.35
N SER A 603 20.03 28.64 1.52
CA SER A 603 20.62 27.76 2.52
C SER A 603 20.90 26.36 1.95
N LEU A 604 21.99 25.75 2.42
CA LEU A 604 22.28 24.33 2.31
C LEU A 604 22.01 23.70 3.65
N GLU A 605 21.06 22.79 3.70
CA GLU A 605 20.59 22.18 4.95
C GLU A 605 20.62 20.66 4.86
N VAL A 606 20.71 19.99 6.03
CA VAL A 606 20.48 18.54 6.17
C VAL A 606 19.40 18.29 7.19
N LEU A 607 18.39 17.50 6.84
CA LEU A 607 17.46 16.91 7.79
C LEU A 607 18.02 15.59 8.26
N ALA A 608 18.56 15.59 9.48
CA ALA A 608 19.31 14.48 10.06
C ALA A 608 18.41 13.33 10.60
N PRO A 609 18.97 12.14 10.90
CA PRO A 609 18.21 10.99 11.44
C PRO A 609 17.53 11.28 12.78
N ASP A 610 18.07 12.17 13.60
CA ASP A 610 17.50 12.62 14.87
C ASP A 610 16.33 13.61 14.70
N LYS A 611 15.93 13.89 13.46
CA LYS A 611 14.85 14.81 13.07
C LYS A 611 15.17 16.28 13.27
N THR A 612 16.43 16.62 13.45
CA THR A 612 16.90 18.02 13.49
C THR A 612 17.31 18.49 12.09
N THR A 613 17.00 19.74 11.77
CA THR A 613 17.53 20.40 10.58
C THR A 613 18.77 21.19 10.98
N ARG A 614 19.89 20.90 10.29
CA ARG A 614 21.15 21.64 10.46
C ARG A 614 21.43 22.46 9.21
N VAL A 615 21.67 23.76 9.36
CA VAL A 615 22.16 24.64 8.29
C VAL A 615 23.68 24.41 8.16
N LEU A 616 24.11 23.94 7.00
CA LEU A 616 25.52 23.68 6.70
C LEU A 616 26.20 24.92 6.10
N ALA A 617 25.47 25.70 5.33
CA ALA A 617 25.89 26.98 4.77
C ALA A 617 24.67 27.83 4.41
N SER A 618 24.83 29.15 4.34
CA SER A 618 23.79 30.07 3.90
C SER A 618 24.39 31.37 3.36
N GLY A 619 23.60 32.11 2.60
CA GLY A 619 24.00 33.40 2.04
C GLY A 619 22.88 34.08 1.27
N SER A 620 23.25 35.06 0.43
CA SER A 620 22.29 35.78 -0.38
C SER A 620 22.85 36.03 -1.79
N LEU A 621 21.98 36.03 -2.77
CA LEU A 621 22.26 36.45 -4.13
C LEU A 621 22.20 37.99 -4.22
N SER A 622 22.82 38.55 -5.25
CA SER A 622 22.68 39.97 -5.59
C SER A 622 21.38 40.26 -6.35
N SER A 623 20.70 39.25 -6.88
CA SER A 623 19.43 39.32 -7.60
C SER A 623 18.28 38.73 -6.76
N PRO A 624 17.03 39.18 -7.01
CA PRO A 624 15.87 38.51 -6.42
C PRO A 624 15.81 37.03 -6.81
N GLY A 625 15.30 36.19 -5.90
CA GLY A 625 15.07 34.77 -6.18
C GLY A 625 13.74 34.51 -6.89
N ALA A 626 12.77 35.45 -6.80
CA ALA A 626 11.46 35.31 -7.44
C ALA A 626 11.45 35.88 -8.87
N ASP A 627 10.46 35.43 -9.66
CA ASP A 627 10.16 35.89 -11.02
C ASP A 627 11.35 35.84 -11.99
N THR A 628 12.33 35.02 -11.66
CA THR A 628 13.58 34.82 -12.41
C THR A 628 13.94 33.33 -12.39
N TRP A 629 14.40 32.83 -13.52
CA TRP A 629 14.93 31.47 -13.60
C TRP A 629 16.32 31.41 -12.97
N HIS A 630 16.48 30.56 -11.98
CA HIS A 630 17.75 30.19 -11.38
C HIS A 630 18.04 28.71 -11.60
N ARG A 631 19.30 28.35 -11.80
CA ARG A 631 19.73 26.94 -11.84
C ARG A 631 20.33 26.58 -10.49
N LEU A 632 19.65 25.69 -9.76
CA LEU A 632 20.16 25.09 -8.54
C LEU A 632 20.94 23.82 -8.88
N SER A 633 22.02 23.54 -8.16
CA SER A 633 22.82 22.33 -8.34
C SER A 633 23.42 21.85 -7.02
N LEU A 634 23.29 20.54 -6.74
CA LEU A 634 23.92 19.84 -5.63
C LEU A 634 24.83 18.74 -6.16
N GLY A 635 26.12 18.84 -5.89
CA GLY A 635 27.12 17.84 -6.23
C GLY A 635 27.56 17.05 -4.99
N PHE A 636 27.63 15.72 -5.11
CA PHE A 636 28.05 14.80 -4.05
C PHE A 636 29.26 14.01 -4.54
N SER A 637 30.36 14.05 -3.79
CA SER A 637 31.58 13.25 -4.03
C SER A 637 32.13 12.81 -2.70
N GLY A 638 31.89 11.55 -2.31
CA GLY A 638 32.13 11.08 -0.96
C GLY A 638 31.40 11.94 0.08
N GLN A 639 32.17 12.55 0.97
CA GLN A 639 31.67 13.45 2.02
C GLN A 639 31.56 14.91 1.57
N THR A 640 32.10 15.26 0.41
CA THR A 640 32.09 16.64 -0.07
C THR A 640 30.77 16.92 -0.76
N ILE A 641 30.09 17.97 -0.34
CA ILE A 641 28.86 18.48 -0.90
C ILE A 641 29.11 19.87 -1.47
N THR A 642 28.82 20.04 -2.73
CA THR A 642 29.01 21.33 -3.43
C THR A 642 27.66 21.87 -3.87
N ALA A 643 27.31 23.06 -3.41
CA ALA A 643 26.12 23.79 -3.85
C ALA A 643 26.50 24.89 -4.86
N ARG A 644 25.75 24.94 -5.97
CA ARG A 644 25.89 26.02 -6.98
C ARG A 644 24.53 26.62 -7.30
N ILE A 645 24.55 27.94 -7.50
CA ILE A 645 23.41 28.68 -8.03
C ILE A 645 23.89 29.46 -9.26
N ASP A 646 23.21 29.26 -10.40
CA ASP A 646 23.55 29.87 -11.70
C ASP A 646 25.00 29.61 -12.14
N GLY A 647 25.49 28.41 -11.85
CA GLY A 647 26.84 27.97 -12.15
C GLY A 647 27.91 28.41 -11.14
N THR A 648 27.61 29.41 -10.32
CA THR A 648 28.52 29.89 -9.28
C THR A 648 28.49 28.97 -8.06
N GLU A 649 29.64 28.54 -7.59
CA GLU A 649 29.76 27.81 -6.34
C GLU A 649 29.49 28.73 -5.15
N VAL A 650 28.39 28.45 -4.43
CA VAL A 650 27.97 29.23 -3.27
C VAL A 650 28.40 28.61 -1.95
N ALA A 651 28.58 27.26 -1.96
CA ALA A 651 29.11 26.54 -0.80
C ALA A 651 29.81 25.25 -1.21
N GLN A 652 30.85 24.89 -0.49
CA GLN A 652 31.44 23.55 -0.46
C GLN A 652 31.64 23.17 1.01
N VAL A 653 31.04 22.06 1.44
CA VAL A 653 31.06 21.59 2.83
C VAL A 653 31.41 20.11 2.88
N SER A 654 31.84 19.63 4.05
CA SER A 654 32.00 18.20 4.32
C SER A 654 30.92 17.79 5.33
N ASP A 655 30.11 16.79 4.95
CA ASP A 655 29.10 16.21 5.86
C ASP A 655 28.95 14.70 5.55
N THR A 656 28.77 13.90 6.61
CA THR A 656 28.74 12.43 6.54
C THR A 656 27.37 11.86 6.90
N THR A 657 26.34 12.68 6.97
CA THR A 657 25.00 12.24 7.43
C THR A 657 24.40 11.21 6.47
N TYR A 658 24.53 11.42 5.15
CA TYR A 658 24.07 10.48 4.14
C TYR A 658 25.07 10.34 3.01
N ASP A 659 25.26 9.09 2.55
CA ASP A 659 26.21 8.75 1.47
C ASP A 659 25.53 8.33 0.16
N HIS A 660 24.22 8.14 0.17
CA HIS A 660 23.41 7.75 -0.98
C HIS A 660 22.00 8.35 -0.91
N GLY A 661 21.23 8.19 -1.98
CA GLY A 661 19.80 8.54 -2.00
C GLY A 661 19.33 9.16 -3.31
N GLN A 662 18.02 9.24 -3.44
CA GLN A 662 17.34 9.81 -4.61
C GLN A 662 17.26 11.35 -4.54
N VAL A 663 16.63 11.96 -5.55
CA VAL A 663 16.49 13.40 -5.67
C VAL A 663 15.04 13.84 -5.48
N GLY A 664 14.83 15.13 -5.22
CA GLY A 664 13.50 15.72 -5.09
C GLY A 664 13.46 17.20 -5.42
N LEU A 665 12.25 17.69 -5.65
CA LEU A 665 11.93 19.10 -5.90
C LEU A 665 10.82 19.50 -4.92
N GLY A 666 11.00 20.60 -4.22
CA GLY A 666 10.06 21.00 -3.16
C GLY A 666 9.83 22.50 -3.10
N LEU A 667 8.75 22.87 -2.43
CA LEU A 667 8.39 24.26 -2.09
C LEU A 667 8.12 24.34 -0.60
N ASP A 668 8.15 25.53 -0.01
CA ASP A 668 7.77 25.75 1.39
C ASP A 668 6.29 26.12 1.55
N SER A 669 5.62 26.43 0.45
CA SER A 669 4.22 26.85 0.40
C SER A 669 3.53 26.44 -0.90
N TYR A 670 2.21 26.54 -0.92
CA TYR A 670 1.40 26.21 -2.09
C TYR A 670 1.40 27.37 -3.10
N THR A 671 2.50 27.46 -3.86
CA THR A 671 2.66 28.42 -4.95
C THR A 671 2.74 27.72 -6.29
N THR A 672 2.55 28.44 -7.39
CA THR A 672 2.60 27.91 -8.75
C THR A 672 4.02 27.88 -9.33
N SER A 673 5.03 27.82 -8.48
CA SER A 673 6.44 27.75 -8.86
C SER A 673 6.75 26.57 -9.79
N GLN A 674 7.77 26.72 -10.62
CA GLN A 674 8.07 25.85 -11.74
C GLN A 674 9.50 25.33 -11.66
N PHE A 675 9.69 24.12 -12.20
CA PHE A 675 10.98 23.46 -12.35
C PHE A 675 11.17 23.03 -13.82
N ASP A 676 12.42 23.09 -14.29
CA ASP A 676 12.78 22.70 -15.65
C ASP A 676 14.17 22.06 -15.69
N ASP A 677 14.48 21.33 -16.78
CA ASP A 677 15.80 20.75 -17.02
C ASP A 677 16.35 19.92 -15.83
N LEU A 678 15.55 19.04 -15.25
CA LEU A 678 16.03 18.13 -14.21
C LEU A 678 17.11 17.23 -14.78
N THR A 679 18.31 17.29 -14.21
CA THR A 679 19.45 16.50 -14.68
C THR A 679 20.18 15.89 -13.49
N VAL A 680 20.48 14.59 -13.56
CA VAL A 680 21.35 13.87 -12.62
C VAL A 680 22.48 13.24 -13.43
N VAL A 681 23.73 13.57 -13.09
CA VAL A 681 24.93 13.02 -13.75
C VAL A 681 25.85 12.40 -12.71
N ALA A 682 26.57 11.35 -13.06
CA ALA A 682 27.59 10.79 -12.17
C ALA A 682 28.66 11.86 -11.86
N ALA A 683 29.13 11.91 -10.63
CA ALA A 683 30.24 12.77 -10.27
C ALA A 683 31.49 12.34 -11.04
N GLN A 684 32.19 13.31 -11.60
CA GLN A 684 33.52 13.04 -12.17
C GLN A 684 34.49 12.87 -10.98
N HIS A 685 34.97 11.66 -10.76
CA HIS A 685 36.11 11.47 -9.87
C HIS A 685 37.29 12.21 -10.48
N ALA A 686 37.85 13.15 -9.76
CA ALA A 686 39.15 13.73 -10.15
C ALA A 686 40.15 12.54 -10.23
N SER A 687 40.59 12.21 -11.45
CA SER A 687 41.68 11.27 -11.61
C SER A 687 42.87 11.81 -10.84
N ALA A 688 43.27 11.13 -9.76
CA ALA A 688 44.50 11.45 -9.10
C ALA A 688 45.61 11.26 -10.14
N SER A 689 46.11 12.36 -10.66
CA SER A 689 47.30 12.34 -11.50
C SER A 689 48.44 11.93 -10.57
N ILE A 690 48.84 10.65 -10.67
CA ILE A 690 50.08 10.17 -10.09
C ILE A 690 51.21 10.74 -10.99
N SER A 691 51.61 11.95 -10.66
CA SER A 691 52.90 12.48 -11.16
C SER A 691 54.01 11.94 -10.25
N GLY A 692 54.37 10.69 -10.48
CA GLY A 692 55.63 10.15 -9.93
C GLY A 692 56.76 10.45 -10.94
N PRO A 693 57.94 10.94 -10.53
CA PRO A 693 59.04 11.13 -11.42
C PRO A 693 59.56 9.76 -11.88
N TYR A 694 59.60 9.57 -13.21
CA TYR A 694 60.33 8.48 -13.84
C TYR A 694 61.83 8.63 -13.49
N GLN A 695 62.35 7.77 -12.62
CA GLN A 695 63.80 7.56 -12.53
C GLN A 695 64.18 6.59 -13.62
N SER A 696 64.93 7.05 -14.59
CA SER A 696 65.67 6.24 -15.56
C SER A 696 66.78 5.49 -14.80
N ILE A 697 66.77 4.20 -14.86
CA ILE A 697 67.92 3.35 -14.48
C ILE A 697 68.62 3.01 -15.79
N ASP A 698 69.91 3.49 -15.92
CA ASP A 698 70.89 3.03 -16.91
C ASP A 698 71.31 1.61 -16.59
#